data_49cb62b535982fc51c54125abf43b30b
#
_entry.id   49cb62b535982fc51c54125abf43b30b
#
_cell.length_a   1.000
_cell.length_b   1.000
_cell.length_c   1.000
_cell.angle_alpha   90.00
_cell.angle_beta   90.00
_cell.angle_gamma   90.00
#
_symmetry.space_group_name_H-M   'P 1'
#
loop_
_entity.id
_entity.type
_entity.pdbx_description
1 polymer ?
#
loop_
_entity_poly.entity_id
_entity_poly.type
_entity_poly.pdbx_seq_one_letter_code
_entity_poly.pdbx_strand_id
1 'polypeptide(L)'
;MPPGLPAAMSIAGRVPAQQRLSEAQIFCTSPKHITIGGCITCFCFDKTGTLTETDLNLWGVFAFDRPEPIKDPSTLPFDHAMRVAMASCHALTRSYDKLLGDPMDVKIFEATRYVFDDCNLYSPYGYYANERIIVRPMFQEASNQHGATDDTKKGPPFIQRSRPFEIGILYVYPFSSALQRMSVLTIVDNSTNLTVFAKGAPETLANLCVKESIPKDFKKKLTIFAKEGYRVIAVATKELPSNINNQNLKNLSRQEIESQLTMLGFIIMENRLRRQTKPVLKKLKEANIRPIMVTGDNLLTALTVARECGMIESTEPIIRIELDDSGTDIYWAYYDIQDHVEAVDKEIRISYTGNFQIVTTGNALAMIRRRYPKILHKVIVRGIVFARMTPDSKTHFVEDLQAVGHCVGFCGDGLNDCGALKGANIGIALLGSEASIYSPFTSTSSDISCIIKLISECRAALVTSCATLRFMACYAFLQGTAIVIVEIVGVQFTDLEFVFIDICLSMGTMTFFGLTHPSATLAKTPPAKSAIGLVSVISIVVHTVISVSTQVIFVFFLWDDDGNWYVSQPKPTHEHTDGTGNLVNGSVMQTSHQLEPTERPQALKHYIVFVVNVFQYIALAVGFSVGAPHRRALITNYYLVAYLIGISLVCTYLALQTAGYLLDLGYLPMQPTERLLLVILGYGQITVSYIVENLIMTYLSPLISERDDRLHPPEFTRLYRELQGQDPSSWLPKQQRRSEDDDSSPPRSNSSKQDQCPPVRPSIINTIDPCLSR
;
A
#
# COMPACT_ATOMS: atom_id res chain seq x y z
N MET A 1 -11.44 -29.66 14.99
CA MET A 1 -10.20 -29.06 14.42
C MET A 1 -9.06 -29.28 15.39
N PRO A 2 -7.86 -29.65 14.94
CA PRO A 2 -6.72 -29.83 15.83
C PRO A 2 -6.47 -28.58 16.68
N PRO A 3 -6.25 -28.70 18.00
CA PRO A 3 -6.08 -27.53 18.87
C PRO A 3 -4.86 -26.68 18.52
N GLY A 4 -3.85 -27.25 17.87
CA GLY A 4 -2.65 -26.54 17.40
C GLY A 4 -2.81 -25.73 16.11
N LEU A 5 -3.95 -25.80 15.39
CA LEU A 5 -4.15 -25.15 14.10
C LEU A 5 -3.93 -23.62 14.13
N PRO A 6 -4.46 -22.84 15.10
CA PRO A 6 -4.23 -21.40 15.14
C PRO A 6 -2.75 -21.04 15.34
N ALA A 7 -2.04 -21.80 16.16
CA ALA A 7 -0.60 -21.63 16.37
C ALA A 7 0.19 -21.97 15.10
N ALA A 8 -0.09 -23.09 14.44
CA ALA A 8 0.55 -23.52 13.20
C ALA A 8 0.36 -22.47 12.07
N MET A 9 -0.85 -21.94 11.90
CA MET A 9 -1.13 -20.87 10.92
C MET A 9 -0.38 -19.58 11.23
N SER A 10 -0.18 -19.26 12.51
CA SER A 10 0.59 -18.09 12.92
C SER A 10 2.08 -18.28 12.67
N ILE A 11 2.63 -19.43 13.11
CA ILE A 11 4.06 -19.76 12.96
C ILE A 11 4.44 -19.90 11.48
N ALA A 12 3.67 -20.65 10.68
CA ALA A 12 4.00 -20.88 9.30
C ALA A 12 3.66 -19.69 8.38
N GLY A 13 2.57 -18.97 8.63
CA GLY A 13 2.08 -17.93 7.72
C GLY A 13 2.54 -16.51 8.08
N ARG A 14 2.27 -16.08 9.31
CA ARG A 14 2.38 -14.66 9.68
C ARG A 14 3.77 -14.26 10.17
N VAL A 15 4.39 -15.07 11.03
CA VAL A 15 5.67 -14.73 11.66
C VAL A 15 6.80 -14.56 10.63
N PRO A 16 7.03 -15.49 9.69
CA PRO A 16 8.08 -15.33 8.69
C PRO A 16 7.82 -14.15 7.73
N ALA A 17 6.55 -13.89 7.39
CA ALA A 17 6.20 -12.73 6.56
C ALA A 17 6.46 -11.42 7.31
N GLN A 18 6.12 -11.34 8.60
CA GLN A 18 6.39 -10.17 9.44
C GLN A 18 7.91 -9.92 9.56
N GLN A 19 8.70 -10.96 9.73
CA GLN A 19 10.17 -10.85 9.78
C GLN A 19 10.73 -10.29 8.47
N ARG A 20 10.34 -10.86 7.31
CA ARG A 20 10.79 -10.36 5.99
C ARG A 20 10.31 -8.94 5.68
N LEU A 21 9.11 -8.55 6.16
CA LEU A 21 8.64 -7.16 6.10
C LEU A 21 9.51 -6.24 6.94
N SER A 22 9.88 -6.63 8.16
CA SER A 22 10.76 -5.86 9.04
C SER A 22 12.16 -5.70 8.42
N GLU A 23 12.72 -6.75 7.81
CA GLU A 23 13.99 -6.68 7.06
C GLU A 23 13.88 -5.71 5.86
N ALA A 24 12.70 -5.60 5.25
CA ALA A 24 12.40 -4.64 4.20
C ALA A 24 12.02 -3.25 4.73
N GLN A 25 12.23 -2.98 6.02
CA GLN A 25 11.91 -1.71 6.67
C GLN A 25 10.39 -1.37 6.63
N ILE A 26 9.54 -2.40 6.70
CA ILE A 26 8.09 -2.27 6.81
C ILE A 26 7.66 -2.91 8.13
N PHE A 27 7.31 -2.09 9.10
CA PHE A 27 6.91 -2.56 10.42
C PHE A 27 5.41 -2.86 10.45
N CYS A 28 5.05 -3.99 11.07
CA CYS A 28 3.68 -4.46 11.21
C CYS A 28 3.29 -4.48 12.69
N THR A 29 2.31 -3.67 13.08
CA THR A 29 1.76 -3.61 14.43
C THR A 29 0.68 -4.66 14.65
N SER A 30 0.02 -5.13 13.59
CA SER A 30 -1.10 -6.08 13.66
C SER A 30 -0.97 -7.22 12.64
N PRO A 31 -0.37 -8.36 13.02
CA PRO A 31 -0.06 -9.46 12.09
C PRO A 31 -1.28 -10.08 11.37
N LYS A 32 -2.49 -9.92 11.91
CA LYS A 32 -3.72 -10.38 11.24
C LYS A 32 -3.94 -9.72 9.88
N HIS A 33 -3.51 -8.46 9.72
CA HIS A 33 -3.64 -7.72 8.46
C HIS A 33 -2.75 -8.27 7.34
N ILE A 34 -1.68 -9.03 7.67
CA ILE A 34 -0.82 -9.68 6.68
C ILE A 34 -1.62 -10.65 5.82
N THR A 35 -2.43 -11.51 6.43
CA THR A 35 -3.25 -12.49 5.67
C THR A 35 -4.40 -11.82 4.92
N ILE A 36 -5.05 -10.83 5.54
CA ILE A 36 -6.15 -10.08 4.91
C ILE A 36 -5.64 -9.35 3.65
N GLY A 37 -4.44 -8.79 3.73
CA GLY A 37 -3.81 -8.06 2.64
C GLY A 37 -3.51 -8.87 1.38
N GLY A 38 -3.51 -10.20 1.47
CA GLY A 38 -3.39 -11.07 0.30
C GLY A 38 -4.55 -10.92 -0.70
N CYS A 39 -5.72 -10.44 -0.25
CA CYS A 39 -6.94 -10.30 -1.06
C CYS A 39 -7.15 -8.91 -1.65
N ILE A 40 -6.20 -7.99 -1.57
CA ILE A 40 -6.32 -6.60 -2.03
C ILE A 40 -6.74 -6.54 -3.50
N THR A 41 -7.82 -5.77 -3.78
CA THR A 41 -8.36 -5.52 -5.11
C THR A 41 -8.25 -4.08 -5.57
N CYS A 42 -8.18 -3.13 -4.62
CA CYS A 42 -7.93 -1.71 -4.91
C CYS A 42 -7.00 -1.11 -3.87
N PHE A 43 -6.29 -0.05 -4.26
CA PHE A 43 -5.38 0.65 -3.38
C PHE A 43 -5.58 2.16 -3.51
N CYS A 44 -5.95 2.79 -2.41
CA CYS A 44 -6.15 4.23 -2.31
C CYS A 44 -4.86 4.92 -1.90
N PHE A 45 -4.59 6.07 -2.52
CA PHE A 45 -3.40 6.87 -2.27
C PHE A 45 -3.80 8.30 -1.93
N ASP A 46 -3.23 8.86 -0.87
CA ASP A 46 -3.19 10.31 -0.78
C ASP A 46 -2.24 10.88 -1.85
N LYS A 47 -2.41 12.16 -2.20
CA LYS A 47 -1.59 12.81 -3.23
C LYS A 47 -0.32 13.38 -2.63
N THR A 48 -0.47 14.35 -1.73
CA THR A 48 0.62 15.19 -1.23
C THR A 48 1.45 14.41 -0.21
N GLY A 49 2.79 14.37 -0.40
CA GLY A 49 3.67 13.61 0.47
C GLY A 49 3.70 12.10 0.20
N THR A 50 2.69 11.56 -0.47
CA THR A 50 2.58 10.13 -0.81
C THR A 50 2.95 9.85 -2.27
N LEU A 51 2.17 10.33 -3.25
CA LEU A 51 2.46 10.19 -4.68
C LEU A 51 3.45 11.24 -5.17
N THR A 52 3.41 12.42 -4.55
CA THR A 52 4.28 13.55 -4.81
C THR A 52 5.24 13.76 -3.64
N GLU A 53 6.21 14.62 -3.81
CA GLU A 53 7.05 15.11 -2.71
C GLU A 53 6.19 15.89 -1.71
N THR A 54 6.62 15.97 -0.44
CA THR A 54 5.94 16.74 0.60
C THR A 54 6.07 18.23 0.34
N ASP A 55 7.24 18.64 -0.14
CA ASP A 55 7.59 20.02 -0.34
C ASP A 55 7.21 20.50 -1.74
N LEU A 56 6.72 21.72 -1.83
CA LEU A 56 6.55 22.41 -3.08
C LEU A 56 7.91 22.87 -3.60
N ASN A 57 8.24 22.55 -4.84
CA ASN A 57 9.45 23.02 -5.50
C ASN A 57 9.13 24.26 -6.34
N LEU A 58 10.09 25.19 -6.41
CA LEU A 58 9.95 26.33 -7.30
C LEU A 58 10.12 25.87 -8.76
N TRP A 59 9.06 26.04 -9.56
CA TRP A 59 9.14 25.83 -11.00
C TRP A 59 9.76 27.03 -11.71
N GLY A 60 9.45 28.25 -11.25
CA GLY A 60 9.96 29.49 -11.80
C GLY A 60 9.14 30.72 -11.35
N VAL A 61 9.43 31.84 -11.97
CA VAL A 61 8.73 33.10 -11.73
C VAL A 61 8.24 33.71 -13.04
N PHE A 62 7.11 34.36 -13.00
CA PHE A 62 6.59 35.13 -14.07
C PHE A 62 6.50 36.61 -13.66
N ALA A 63 7.52 37.43 -14.00
CA ALA A 63 7.53 38.84 -13.76
C ALA A 63 6.76 39.57 -14.88
N PHE A 64 5.86 40.49 -14.53
CA PHE A 64 4.96 41.10 -15.55
C PHE A 64 5.63 42.09 -16.45
N ASP A 65 6.86 42.47 -16.18
CA ASP A 65 7.76 43.25 -17.07
C ASP A 65 8.47 42.37 -18.11
N ARG A 66 8.30 41.05 -18.06
CA ARG A 66 8.89 40.09 -18.99
C ARG A 66 7.81 39.31 -19.75
N PRO A 67 8.03 38.99 -21.03
CA PRO A 67 7.05 38.26 -21.83
C PRO A 67 6.92 36.78 -21.45
N GLU A 68 8.01 36.16 -20.97
CA GLU A 68 8.08 34.72 -20.69
C GLU A 68 8.42 34.42 -19.21
N PRO A 69 7.97 33.28 -18.68
CA PRO A 69 8.33 32.82 -17.33
C PRO A 69 9.82 32.45 -17.27
N ILE A 70 10.44 32.76 -16.15
CA ILE A 70 11.85 32.53 -15.85
C ILE A 70 11.98 31.37 -14.92
N LYS A 71 12.66 30.29 -15.32
CA LYS A 71 12.84 29.09 -14.50
C LYS A 71 13.83 29.27 -13.34
N ASP A 72 14.91 30.02 -13.58
CA ASP A 72 15.91 30.34 -12.55
C ASP A 72 15.84 31.83 -12.18
N PRO A 73 15.23 32.19 -11.04
CA PRO A 73 15.12 33.56 -10.58
C PRO A 73 16.47 34.25 -10.37
N SER A 74 17.55 33.52 -10.19
CA SER A 74 18.89 34.08 -10.01
C SER A 74 19.43 34.75 -11.28
N THR A 75 18.81 34.49 -12.44
CA THR A 75 19.15 35.17 -13.70
C THR A 75 18.61 36.60 -13.80
N LEU A 76 17.64 36.96 -12.96
CA LEU A 76 17.19 38.33 -12.82
C LEU A 76 18.31 39.18 -12.20
N PRO A 77 18.43 40.46 -12.53
CA PRO A 77 19.31 41.38 -11.83
C PRO A 77 19.05 41.33 -10.31
N PHE A 78 20.11 41.51 -9.50
CA PHE A 78 19.95 41.44 -8.05
C PHE A 78 19.06 42.56 -7.49
N ASP A 79 18.97 43.69 -8.16
CA ASP A 79 18.12 44.85 -7.81
C ASP A 79 16.70 44.77 -8.43
N HIS A 80 16.40 43.69 -9.15
CA HIS A 80 15.08 43.52 -9.77
C HIS A 80 14.00 43.30 -8.69
N ALA A 81 12.91 44.09 -8.73
CA ALA A 81 11.87 44.13 -7.69
C ALA A 81 11.29 42.75 -7.37
N MET A 82 11.10 41.88 -8.36
CA MET A 82 10.62 40.51 -8.15
C MET A 82 11.61 39.65 -7.35
N ARG A 83 12.91 39.73 -7.68
CA ARG A 83 13.97 38.99 -6.95
C ARG A 83 14.18 39.52 -5.56
N VAL A 84 14.12 40.83 -5.36
CA VAL A 84 14.17 41.50 -4.05
C VAL A 84 12.97 41.06 -3.17
N ALA A 85 11.76 41.04 -3.74
CA ALA A 85 10.56 40.59 -3.05
C ALA A 85 10.66 39.11 -2.62
N MET A 86 11.19 38.24 -3.46
CA MET A 86 11.40 36.82 -3.12
C MET A 86 12.45 36.64 -2.03
N ALA A 87 13.49 37.48 -1.99
CA ALA A 87 14.55 37.43 -1.01
C ALA A 87 14.18 38.06 0.34
N SER A 88 13.14 38.88 0.39
CA SER A 88 12.78 39.62 1.60
C SER A 88 11.41 39.26 2.21
N CYS A 89 10.43 38.85 1.34
CA CYS A 89 9.07 38.58 1.82
C CYS A 89 8.93 37.17 2.41
N HIS A 90 9.47 36.97 3.61
CA HIS A 90 9.43 35.70 4.36
C HIS A 90 9.52 35.95 5.86
N ALA A 91 9.24 34.89 6.65
CA ALA A 91 9.42 34.84 8.10
C ALA A 91 10.54 33.86 8.50
N LEU A 92 11.58 33.71 7.66
CA LEU A 92 12.70 32.81 7.91
C LEU A 92 13.59 33.33 9.03
N THR A 93 14.16 32.41 9.80
CA THR A 93 15.19 32.63 10.79
C THR A 93 16.37 31.70 10.52
N ARG A 94 17.57 32.05 10.96
CA ARG A 94 18.76 31.21 10.88
C ARG A 94 19.08 30.62 12.24
N SER A 95 19.24 29.31 12.33
CA SER A 95 19.72 28.63 13.52
C SER A 95 20.91 27.76 13.15
N TYR A 96 22.06 28.07 13.70
CA TYR A 96 23.35 27.51 13.28
C TYR A 96 23.55 27.75 11.78
N ASP A 97 23.75 26.72 10.96
CA ASP A 97 23.91 26.84 9.50
C ASP A 97 22.65 26.49 8.71
N LYS A 98 21.49 26.37 9.35
CA LYS A 98 20.23 26.03 8.68
C LYS A 98 19.22 27.16 8.76
N LEU A 99 18.53 27.39 7.64
CA LEU A 99 17.36 28.26 7.60
C LEU A 99 16.15 27.51 8.18
N LEU A 100 15.44 28.13 9.10
CA LEU A 100 14.24 27.64 9.72
C LEU A 100 13.05 28.52 9.35
N GLY A 101 11.92 27.91 9.04
CA GLY A 101 10.68 28.59 8.68
C GLY A 101 9.82 27.72 7.76
N ASP A 102 8.89 28.34 7.07
CA ASP A 102 8.05 27.64 6.09
C ASP A 102 8.91 27.02 4.96
N PRO A 103 8.82 25.71 4.69
CA PRO A 103 9.62 25.05 3.66
C PRO A 103 9.49 25.70 2.27
N MET A 104 8.30 26.23 1.95
CA MET A 104 8.07 26.94 0.70
C MET A 104 8.87 28.23 0.64
N ASP A 105 8.94 28.99 1.75
CA ASP A 105 9.70 30.22 1.84
C ASP A 105 11.22 29.96 1.74
N VAL A 106 11.69 28.86 2.33
CA VAL A 106 13.09 28.41 2.20
C VAL A 106 13.43 28.19 0.72
N LYS A 107 12.59 27.44 -0.02
CA LYS A 107 12.82 27.17 -1.45
C LYS A 107 12.79 28.44 -2.31
N ILE A 108 11.87 29.37 -2.03
CA ILE A 108 11.79 30.66 -2.72
C ILE A 108 13.05 31.47 -2.45
N PHE A 109 13.51 31.52 -1.21
CA PHE A 109 14.70 32.27 -0.80
C PHE A 109 15.98 31.69 -1.41
N GLU A 110 16.21 30.37 -1.30
CA GLU A 110 17.39 29.69 -1.87
C GLU A 110 17.51 29.93 -3.37
N ALA A 111 16.40 29.98 -4.10
CA ALA A 111 16.40 30.21 -5.54
C ALA A 111 16.86 31.64 -5.91
N THR A 112 16.82 32.58 -4.99
CA THR A 112 17.29 33.95 -5.24
C THR A 112 18.81 34.07 -5.16
N ARG A 113 19.50 33.11 -4.56
CA ARG A 113 20.94 33.14 -4.23
C ARG A 113 21.32 34.36 -3.39
N TYR A 114 20.47 34.71 -2.44
CA TYR A 114 20.79 35.66 -1.37
C TYR A 114 21.23 34.90 -0.14
N VAL A 115 22.04 35.58 0.69
CA VAL A 115 22.52 35.10 1.98
C VAL A 115 21.83 35.85 3.08
N PHE A 116 21.45 35.11 4.11
CA PHE A 116 20.80 35.62 5.31
C PHE A 116 21.86 35.92 6.34
N ASP A 117 21.87 37.15 6.82
CA ASP A 117 22.82 37.61 7.85
C ASP A 117 22.06 38.05 9.12
N ASP A 118 22.20 37.27 10.19
CA ASP A 118 21.65 37.63 11.49
C ASP A 118 22.55 38.72 12.09
N CYS A 119 22.12 39.96 12.01
CA CYS A 119 22.82 41.07 12.59
C CYS A 119 22.81 41.00 14.13
N ASN A 120 23.77 40.29 14.70
CA ASN A 120 24.04 40.43 16.11
C ASN A 120 25.27 41.28 16.43
N LEU A 121 26.11 41.71 15.49
CA LEU A 121 27.30 42.54 15.77
C LEU A 121 27.77 43.32 14.53
N TYR A 122 27.71 44.62 14.64
CA TYR A 122 28.36 45.60 13.72
C TYR A 122 27.79 45.74 12.31
N SER A 123 26.64 46.43 12.20
CA SER A 123 26.42 47.23 11.00
C SER A 123 27.33 48.45 11.06
N PRO A 124 28.22 48.69 10.09
CA PRO A 124 29.05 49.91 10.04
C PRO A 124 28.21 51.17 9.79
N TYR A 125 26.92 51.01 9.58
CA TYR A 125 26.00 52.11 9.22
C TYR A 125 24.96 52.35 10.32
N GLY A 126 25.37 52.86 11.43
CA GLY A 126 24.69 53.20 12.67
C GLY A 126 23.32 53.90 12.65
N TYR A 127 22.47 53.67 11.67
CA TYR A 127 21.18 54.35 11.59
C TYR A 127 19.96 53.48 11.95
N TYR A 128 20.11 52.16 12.09
CA TYR A 128 18.96 51.27 12.30
C TYR A 128 19.15 50.29 13.47
N ALA A 129 19.12 50.83 14.64
CA ALA A 129 19.21 50.07 15.91
C ALA A 129 18.04 49.07 16.14
N ASN A 130 17.11 48.93 15.20
CA ASN A 130 15.92 48.08 15.26
C ASN A 130 15.81 47.08 14.10
N GLU A 131 16.84 46.94 13.25
CA GLU A 131 16.80 45.98 12.16
C GLU A 131 17.03 44.57 12.67
N ARG A 132 16.09 43.68 12.34
CA ARG A 132 16.15 42.29 12.82
C ARG A 132 16.88 41.36 11.86
N ILE A 133 16.90 41.66 10.56
CA ILE A 133 17.38 40.74 9.52
C ILE A 133 17.92 41.52 8.33
N ILE A 134 19.14 41.22 7.90
CA ILE A 134 19.73 41.72 6.64
C ILE A 134 19.92 40.60 5.66
N VAL A 135 19.58 40.86 4.40
CA VAL A 135 19.72 39.91 3.29
C VAL A 135 20.62 40.54 2.22
N ARG A 136 21.63 39.76 1.73
CA ARG A 136 22.62 40.21 0.74
C ARG A 136 22.72 39.23 -0.39
N PRO A 137 22.98 39.69 -1.65
CA PRO A 137 23.28 38.76 -2.74
C PRO A 137 24.61 38.03 -2.49
N MET A 138 24.64 36.73 -2.81
CA MET A 138 25.85 35.91 -2.72
C MET A 138 26.81 36.33 -3.83
N PHE A 139 27.87 37.09 -3.52
CA PHE A 139 28.93 37.34 -4.45
C PHE A 139 29.81 36.09 -4.56
N GLN A 140 29.99 35.54 -5.77
CA GLN A 140 31.12 34.67 -6.02
C GLN A 140 32.37 35.55 -5.91
N GLU A 141 33.20 35.37 -4.91
CA GLU A 141 34.58 35.86 -4.91
C GLU A 141 35.24 35.33 -6.18
N ALA A 142 35.51 36.25 -7.09
CA ALA A 142 36.35 35.94 -8.24
C ALA A 142 37.70 35.44 -7.67
N SER A 143 37.91 34.13 -7.73
CA SER A 143 39.19 33.51 -7.37
C SER A 143 40.27 34.23 -8.15
N ASN A 144 41.07 35.02 -7.46
CA ASN A 144 42.35 35.54 -7.94
C ASN A 144 43.30 34.35 -8.15
N GLN A 145 43.17 33.68 -9.29
CA GLN A 145 44.22 32.86 -9.83
C GLN A 145 44.93 33.69 -10.89
N HIS A 146 46.15 34.07 -10.53
CA HIS A 146 47.13 34.67 -11.41
C HIS A 146 47.35 33.80 -12.64
N GLY A 147 47.29 34.43 -13.81
CA GLY A 147 48.00 34.02 -15.01
C GLY A 147 47.18 33.31 -16.07
N ALA A 148 46.62 34.12 -16.99
CA ALA A 148 46.75 33.92 -18.43
C ALA A 148 45.95 35.02 -19.17
N THR A 149 46.67 35.80 -19.94
CA THR A 149 46.19 36.73 -20.95
C THR A 149 45.42 35.99 -22.01
N ASP A 150 44.12 36.30 -22.13
CA ASP A 150 43.44 36.16 -23.42
C ASP A 150 42.31 37.21 -23.54
N ASP A 151 42.61 38.21 -24.37
CA ASP A 151 41.74 39.31 -24.72
C ASP A 151 40.71 38.83 -25.76
N THR A 152 39.56 38.37 -25.35
CA THR A 152 38.36 38.41 -26.21
C THR A 152 37.15 37.78 -25.49
N LYS A 153 36.45 38.56 -24.65
CA LYS A 153 34.99 38.50 -24.47
C LYS A 153 34.58 39.64 -23.55
N LYS A 154 34.14 40.75 -24.13
CA LYS A 154 33.51 41.86 -23.43
C LYS A 154 32.13 41.40 -22.90
N GLY A 155 32.06 41.02 -21.62
CA GLY A 155 30.82 40.98 -20.85
C GLY A 155 30.38 42.43 -20.55
N PRO A 156 29.11 42.69 -20.18
CA PRO A 156 28.64 44.02 -19.83
C PRO A 156 29.46 44.59 -18.67
N PRO A 157 29.70 45.93 -18.63
CA PRO A 157 30.59 46.55 -17.66
C PRO A 157 30.06 46.33 -16.24
N PHE A 158 30.90 45.69 -15.43
CA PHE A 158 30.69 45.61 -13.99
C PHE A 158 30.79 47.03 -13.41
N ILE A 159 29.63 47.56 -12.99
CA ILE A 159 29.60 48.80 -12.18
C ILE A 159 30.16 48.42 -10.81
N GLN A 160 31.40 48.79 -10.54
CA GLN A 160 32.02 48.72 -9.23
C GLN A 160 31.25 49.67 -8.28
N ARG A 161 30.20 49.14 -7.63
CA ARG A 161 29.52 49.85 -6.54
C ARG A 161 30.49 49.89 -5.34
N SER A 162 30.71 51.05 -4.79
CA SER A 162 31.54 51.28 -3.57
C SER A 162 30.94 50.65 -2.34
N ARG A 163 29.71 50.10 -2.37
CA ARG A 163 28.99 49.42 -1.27
C ARG A 163 28.21 48.24 -1.74
N PRO A 164 28.15 47.12 -0.98
CA PRO A 164 27.32 45.96 -1.31
C PRO A 164 25.82 46.33 -1.29
N PHE A 165 25.04 45.73 -2.20
CA PHE A 165 23.58 45.83 -2.18
C PHE A 165 23.02 45.08 -0.99
N GLU A 166 22.19 45.72 -0.16
CA GLU A 166 21.64 45.17 1.08
C GLU A 166 20.13 45.45 1.15
N ILE A 167 19.40 44.46 1.75
CA ILE A 167 17.98 44.62 2.05
C ILE A 167 17.80 44.42 3.55
N GLY A 168 17.34 45.44 4.25
CA GLY A 168 16.98 45.38 5.65
C GLY A 168 15.50 45.10 5.87
N ILE A 169 15.16 44.03 6.56
CA ILE A 169 13.77 43.68 6.91
C ILE A 169 13.46 44.28 8.28
N LEU A 170 12.58 45.26 8.31
CA LEU A 170 12.21 45.99 9.53
C LEU A 170 11.05 45.31 10.28
N TYR A 171 10.01 44.91 9.55
CA TYR A 171 8.83 44.32 10.13
C TYR A 171 8.23 43.24 9.24
N VAL A 172 7.77 42.15 9.88
CA VAL A 172 7.14 41.03 9.18
C VAL A 172 5.70 40.87 9.67
N TYR A 173 4.75 40.99 8.76
CA TYR A 173 3.36 40.60 8.99
C TYR A 173 3.18 39.13 8.55
N PRO A 174 3.13 38.17 9.48
CA PRO A 174 3.16 36.76 9.15
C PRO A 174 1.94 36.34 8.33
N PHE A 175 2.06 35.19 7.66
CA PHE A 175 0.96 34.62 6.90
C PHE A 175 -0.25 34.36 7.78
N SER A 176 -1.43 34.74 7.30
CA SER A 176 -2.69 34.45 7.94
C SER A 176 -3.60 33.72 6.97
N SER A 177 -4.08 32.53 7.34
CA SER A 177 -5.00 31.73 6.52
C SER A 177 -6.34 32.48 6.25
N ALA A 178 -6.80 33.31 7.19
CA ALA A 178 -8.00 34.12 7.01
C ALA A 178 -7.79 35.25 5.99
N LEU A 179 -6.60 35.82 5.92
CA LEU A 179 -6.23 36.91 5.01
C LEU A 179 -5.56 36.41 3.72
N GLN A 180 -5.12 35.16 3.70
CA GLN A 180 -4.43 34.47 2.58
C GLN A 180 -3.22 35.25 2.00
N ARG A 181 -2.51 35.98 2.86
CA ARG A 181 -1.35 36.80 2.46
C ARG A 181 -0.40 37.03 3.63
N MET A 182 0.83 37.36 3.28
CA MET A 182 1.83 37.94 4.18
C MET A 182 2.48 39.15 3.53
N SER A 183 3.05 40.01 4.34
CA SER A 183 3.79 41.21 3.86
C SER A 183 4.96 41.52 4.76
N VAL A 184 5.94 42.22 4.20
CA VAL A 184 7.12 42.68 4.91
C VAL A 184 7.36 44.14 4.60
N LEU A 185 7.92 44.84 5.55
CA LEU A 185 8.38 46.20 5.39
C LEU A 185 9.91 46.20 5.35
N THR A 186 10.47 46.75 4.30
CA THR A 186 11.92 46.69 4.02
C THR A 186 12.49 48.03 3.65
N ILE A 187 13.80 48.14 3.85
CA ILE A 187 14.66 49.18 3.25
C ILE A 187 15.54 48.49 2.24
N VAL A 188 15.54 49.00 1.00
CA VAL A 188 16.32 48.43 -0.10
C VAL A 188 17.47 49.37 -0.46
N ASP A 189 18.70 48.87 -0.44
CA ASP A 189 19.94 49.58 -0.82
C ASP A 189 20.11 50.96 -0.20
N ASN A 190 19.89 51.04 1.14
CA ASN A 190 19.95 52.30 1.88
C ASN A 190 19.06 53.45 1.36
N SER A 191 17.96 53.08 0.67
CA SER A 191 16.98 54.08 0.28
C SER A 191 16.38 54.78 1.50
N THR A 192 16.02 56.05 1.39
CA THR A 192 15.29 56.77 2.41
C THR A 192 13.82 56.34 2.50
N ASN A 193 13.35 55.66 1.49
CA ASN A 193 11.95 55.23 1.35
C ASN A 193 11.77 53.80 1.83
N LEU A 194 10.70 53.56 2.56
CA LEU A 194 10.30 52.26 3.01
C LEU A 194 9.53 51.54 1.88
N THR A 195 9.88 50.27 1.61
CA THR A 195 9.24 49.47 0.57
C THR A 195 8.48 48.31 1.26
N VAL A 196 7.24 48.18 0.89
CA VAL A 196 6.38 47.03 1.29
C VAL A 196 6.42 45.98 0.20
N PHE A 197 6.71 44.73 0.53
CA PHE A 197 6.50 43.60 -0.34
C PHE A 197 5.42 42.70 0.26
N ALA A 198 4.47 42.28 -0.58
CA ALA A 198 3.40 41.38 -0.18
C ALA A 198 3.34 40.17 -1.12
N LYS A 199 3.10 38.98 -0.54
CA LYS A 199 2.82 37.77 -1.32
C LYS A 199 1.59 37.05 -0.78
N GLY A 200 0.83 36.39 -1.67
CA GLY A 200 -0.38 35.69 -1.25
C GLY A 200 -1.18 35.13 -2.42
N ALA A 201 -2.43 34.76 -2.11
CA ALA A 201 -3.34 34.26 -3.13
C ALA A 201 -3.57 35.32 -4.22
N PRO A 202 -3.49 34.94 -5.51
CA PRO A 202 -3.56 35.89 -6.62
C PRO A 202 -4.83 36.74 -6.60
N GLU A 203 -5.97 36.15 -6.27
CA GLU A 203 -7.26 36.83 -6.21
C GLU A 203 -7.31 37.85 -5.08
N THR A 204 -6.75 37.49 -3.93
CA THR A 204 -6.69 38.37 -2.75
C THR A 204 -5.79 39.56 -3.00
N LEU A 205 -4.57 39.33 -3.56
CA LEU A 205 -3.66 40.41 -3.85
C LEU A 205 -4.18 41.32 -4.98
N ALA A 206 -4.85 40.78 -6.00
CA ALA A 206 -5.42 41.58 -7.07
C ALA A 206 -6.46 42.57 -6.56
N ASN A 207 -7.22 42.25 -5.51
CA ASN A 207 -8.17 43.17 -4.88
C ASN A 207 -7.49 44.31 -4.09
N LEU A 208 -6.23 44.15 -3.70
CA LEU A 208 -5.44 45.12 -2.94
C LEU A 208 -4.55 45.99 -3.82
N CYS A 209 -4.38 45.61 -5.09
CA CYS A 209 -3.57 46.30 -6.07
C CYS A 209 -4.33 47.39 -6.80
N VAL A 210 -3.60 48.38 -7.29
CA VAL A 210 -4.11 49.41 -8.18
C VAL A 210 -4.51 48.75 -9.51
N LYS A 211 -5.70 49.02 -9.99
CA LYS A 211 -6.28 48.34 -11.18
C LYS A 211 -5.42 48.46 -12.43
N GLU A 212 -4.74 49.62 -12.59
CA GLU A 212 -3.82 49.89 -13.74
C GLU A 212 -2.56 49.01 -13.69
N SER A 213 -2.15 48.53 -12.51
CA SER A 213 -0.97 47.67 -12.34
C SER A 213 -1.25 46.20 -12.70
N ILE A 214 -2.50 45.83 -12.86
CA ILE A 214 -2.90 44.43 -13.13
C ILE A 214 -2.96 44.24 -14.68
N PRO A 215 -2.15 43.35 -15.25
CA PRO A 215 -2.20 43.07 -16.70
C PRO A 215 -3.56 42.56 -17.14
N LYS A 216 -4.01 42.94 -18.33
CA LYS A 216 -5.28 42.47 -18.92
C LYS A 216 -5.36 40.95 -19.01
N ASP A 217 -4.23 40.29 -19.19
CA ASP A 217 -4.11 38.81 -19.29
C ASP A 217 -3.97 38.10 -17.95
N PHE A 218 -4.04 38.82 -16.82
CA PHE A 218 -3.83 38.26 -15.48
C PHE A 218 -4.65 37.00 -15.23
N LYS A 219 -5.98 37.08 -15.39
CA LYS A 219 -6.89 35.94 -15.16
C LYS A 219 -6.62 34.79 -16.12
N LYS A 220 -6.33 35.08 -17.39
CA LYS A 220 -6.02 34.08 -18.41
C LYS A 220 -4.75 33.32 -18.06
N LYS A 221 -3.65 34.02 -17.72
CA LYS A 221 -2.38 33.41 -17.31
C LYS A 221 -2.52 32.60 -16.01
N LEU A 222 -3.23 33.12 -15.02
CA LEU A 222 -3.52 32.39 -13.79
C LEU A 222 -4.24 31.07 -14.08
N THR A 223 -5.26 31.11 -14.94
CA THR A 223 -6.00 29.90 -15.34
C THR A 223 -5.11 28.90 -16.08
N ILE A 224 -4.19 29.34 -16.93
CA ILE A 224 -3.26 28.46 -17.64
C ILE A 224 -2.38 27.72 -16.63
N PHE A 225 -1.68 28.44 -15.74
CA PHE A 225 -0.83 27.81 -14.73
C PHE A 225 -1.61 26.90 -13.76
N ALA A 226 -2.81 27.30 -13.37
CA ALA A 226 -3.66 26.47 -12.52
C ALA A 226 -4.12 25.19 -13.23
N LYS A 227 -4.42 25.25 -14.54
CA LYS A 227 -4.78 24.07 -15.37
C LYS A 227 -3.61 23.10 -15.54
N GLU A 228 -2.38 23.63 -15.59
CA GLU A 228 -1.14 22.82 -15.62
C GLU A 228 -0.78 22.22 -14.26
N GLY A 229 -1.58 22.51 -13.23
CA GLY A 229 -1.41 21.92 -11.89
C GLY A 229 -0.45 22.66 -10.97
N TYR A 230 0.06 23.82 -11.39
CA TYR A 230 0.95 24.66 -10.58
C TYR A 230 0.18 25.40 -9.49
N ARG A 231 0.86 25.61 -8.37
CA ARG A 231 0.40 26.53 -7.33
C ARG A 231 0.99 27.90 -7.58
N VAL A 232 0.13 28.87 -7.84
CA VAL A 232 0.54 30.25 -8.16
C VAL A 232 0.41 31.12 -6.93
N ILE A 233 1.45 31.90 -6.64
CA ILE A 233 1.51 32.91 -5.58
C ILE A 233 1.77 34.24 -6.23
N ALA A 234 0.90 35.23 -6.02
CA ALA A 234 1.13 36.57 -6.53
C ALA A 234 2.09 37.33 -5.60
N VAL A 235 2.82 38.27 -6.19
CA VAL A 235 3.75 39.17 -5.49
C VAL A 235 3.44 40.60 -5.91
N ALA A 236 3.40 41.49 -4.91
CA ALA A 236 3.14 42.91 -5.14
C ALA A 236 4.05 43.78 -4.26
N THR A 237 4.25 45.03 -4.64
CA THR A 237 5.07 46.00 -3.93
C THR A 237 4.38 47.36 -3.81
N LYS A 238 4.86 48.16 -2.86
CA LYS A 238 4.46 49.55 -2.68
C LYS A 238 5.58 50.32 -1.99
N GLU A 239 5.92 51.47 -2.53
CA GLU A 239 6.78 52.42 -1.83
C GLU A 239 5.94 53.31 -0.92
N LEU A 240 6.36 53.46 0.31
CA LEU A 240 5.71 54.36 1.26
C LEU A 240 6.29 55.77 1.14
N PRO A 241 5.47 56.83 1.34
CA PRO A 241 5.94 58.19 1.26
C PRO A 241 7.02 58.49 2.31
N SER A 242 8.02 59.31 2.00
CA SER A 242 9.17 59.66 2.82
C SER A 242 8.81 60.31 4.15
N ASN A 243 7.56 60.71 4.39
CA ASN A 243 7.07 61.35 5.61
C ASN A 243 6.79 60.32 6.74
N ILE A 244 6.91 59.04 6.49
CA ILE A 244 6.64 58.01 7.49
C ILE A 244 7.93 57.62 8.19
N ASN A 245 8.18 58.28 9.35
CA ASN A 245 9.29 57.98 10.25
C ASN A 245 8.98 56.72 11.08
N ASN A 246 10.00 56.02 11.56
CA ASN A 246 9.89 54.82 12.42
C ASN A 246 8.93 54.99 13.63
N GLN A 247 8.65 56.20 14.10
CA GLN A 247 7.71 56.47 15.20
C GLN A 247 6.24 56.42 14.73
N ASN A 248 5.97 56.78 13.47
CA ASN A 248 4.62 56.78 12.90
C ASN A 248 4.21 55.39 12.33
N LEU A 249 5.19 54.51 12.09
CA LEU A 249 4.96 53.13 11.63
C LEU A 249 4.12 52.28 12.59
N LYS A 250 4.26 52.51 13.91
CA LYS A 250 3.50 51.80 14.94
C LYS A 250 2.00 52.12 14.92
N ASN A 251 1.62 53.24 14.31
CA ASN A 251 0.23 53.73 14.26
C ASN A 251 -0.49 53.33 12.95
N LEU A 252 0.21 52.80 11.93
CA LEU A 252 -0.40 52.36 10.69
C LEU A 252 -0.99 50.97 10.85
N SER A 253 -2.24 50.84 10.45
CA SER A 253 -2.89 49.54 10.41
C SER A 253 -2.33 48.66 9.25
N ARG A 254 -2.33 47.35 9.44
CA ARG A 254 -1.94 46.38 8.40
C ARG A 254 -2.70 46.64 7.09
N GLN A 255 -3.97 47.02 7.16
CA GLN A 255 -4.82 47.30 6.01
C GLN A 255 -4.37 48.52 5.20
N GLU A 256 -3.88 49.56 5.84
CA GLU A 256 -3.36 50.78 5.20
C GLU A 256 -2.03 50.48 4.48
N ILE A 257 -1.16 49.68 5.10
CA ILE A 257 0.11 49.26 4.51
C ILE A 257 -0.10 48.36 3.29
N GLU A 258 -1.02 47.42 3.37
CA GLU A 258 -1.32 46.43 2.32
C GLU A 258 -2.32 46.98 1.29
N SER A 259 -2.67 48.24 1.24
CA SER A 259 -3.56 48.85 0.24
C SER A 259 -2.80 49.52 -0.89
N GLN A 260 -3.41 49.64 -2.07
CA GLN A 260 -2.86 50.30 -3.26
C GLN A 260 -1.47 49.77 -3.66
N LEU A 261 -1.34 48.45 -3.72
CA LEU A 261 -0.12 47.76 -4.12
C LEU A 261 0.04 47.79 -5.67
N THR A 262 1.27 47.64 -6.12
CA THR A 262 1.63 47.44 -7.55
C THR A 262 1.96 46.00 -7.77
N MET A 263 1.28 45.32 -8.70
CA MET A 263 1.50 43.91 -8.98
C MET A 263 2.83 43.66 -9.69
N LEU A 264 3.69 42.81 -9.14
CA LEU A 264 4.99 42.47 -9.74
C LEU A 264 4.93 41.23 -10.63
N GLY A 265 4.20 40.21 -10.21
CA GLY A 265 4.17 38.96 -10.96
C GLY A 265 3.71 37.75 -10.15
N PHE A 266 4.05 36.56 -10.66
CA PHE A 266 3.74 35.28 -10.04
C PHE A 266 4.99 34.51 -9.67
N ILE A 267 4.98 33.86 -8.50
CA ILE A 267 5.86 32.75 -8.14
C ILE A 267 5.08 31.48 -8.44
N ILE A 268 5.68 30.57 -9.22
CA ILE A 268 5.04 29.37 -9.71
C ILE A 268 5.70 28.19 -8.99
N MET A 269 4.93 27.46 -8.23
CA MET A 269 5.38 26.29 -7.46
C MET A 269 4.82 25.02 -8.08
N GLU A 270 5.65 23.97 -8.16
CA GLU A 270 5.26 22.65 -8.63
C GLU A 270 5.32 21.61 -7.51
N ASN A 271 4.45 20.63 -7.60
CA ASN A 271 4.46 19.48 -6.73
C ASN A 271 4.96 18.27 -7.52
N ARG A 272 6.25 17.93 -7.39
CA ARG A 272 6.91 16.90 -8.20
C ARG A 272 6.44 15.50 -7.80
N LEU A 273 6.21 14.66 -8.81
CA LEU A 273 5.99 13.23 -8.60
C LEU A 273 7.28 12.57 -8.08
N ARG A 274 7.13 11.69 -7.10
CA ARG A 274 8.23 10.82 -6.68
C ARG A 274 8.62 9.88 -7.81
N ARG A 275 9.91 9.61 -7.99
CA ARG A 275 10.45 8.78 -9.08
C ARG A 275 9.81 7.40 -9.18
N GLN A 276 9.47 6.79 -8.04
CA GLN A 276 8.91 5.44 -7.97
C GLN A 276 7.40 5.38 -8.17
N THR A 277 6.69 6.52 -8.18
CA THR A 277 5.22 6.56 -8.28
C THR A 277 4.72 5.88 -9.56
N LYS A 278 5.20 6.31 -10.72
CA LYS A 278 4.76 5.77 -12.01
C LYS A 278 5.06 4.29 -12.21
N PRO A 279 6.29 3.77 -11.92
CA PRO A 279 6.60 2.35 -12.01
C PRO A 279 5.75 1.49 -11.08
N VAL A 280 5.48 1.94 -9.85
CA VAL A 280 4.70 1.19 -8.87
C VAL A 280 3.24 1.10 -9.29
N LEU A 281 2.62 2.22 -9.71
CA LEU A 281 1.24 2.24 -10.19
C LEU A 281 1.05 1.33 -11.42
N LYS A 282 2.02 1.30 -12.33
CA LYS A 282 2.01 0.38 -13.48
C LYS A 282 1.99 -1.08 -13.02
N LYS A 283 2.85 -1.47 -12.08
CA LYS A 283 2.88 -2.85 -11.53
C LYS A 283 1.59 -3.22 -10.82
N LEU A 284 0.94 -2.28 -10.11
CA LEU A 284 -0.36 -2.52 -9.49
C LEU A 284 -1.45 -2.78 -10.53
N LYS A 285 -1.50 -1.97 -11.60
CA LYS A 285 -2.43 -2.19 -12.72
C LYS A 285 -2.20 -3.55 -13.41
N GLU A 286 -0.95 -3.92 -13.68
CA GLU A 286 -0.57 -5.22 -14.24
C GLU A 286 -1.02 -6.39 -13.35
N ALA A 287 -1.10 -6.19 -12.04
CA ALA A 287 -1.59 -7.16 -11.05
C ALA A 287 -3.10 -7.08 -10.80
N ASN A 288 -3.86 -6.38 -11.64
CA ASN A 288 -5.30 -6.12 -11.50
C ASN A 288 -5.69 -5.49 -10.16
N ILE A 289 -4.79 -4.69 -9.58
CA ILE A 289 -5.07 -3.88 -8.38
C ILE A 289 -5.35 -2.46 -8.85
N ARG A 290 -6.56 -1.99 -8.60
CA ARG A 290 -7.01 -0.67 -9.05
C ARG A 290 -6.43 0.43 -8.17
N PRO A 291 -5.59 1.36 -8.69
CA PRO A 291 -5.15 2.53 -7.96
C PRO A 291 -6.23 3.61 -7.97
N ILE A 292 -6.45 4.26 -6.83
CA ILE A 292 -7.43 5.34 -6.65
C ILE A 292 -6.73 6.49 -5.92
N MET A 293 -6.92 7.73 -6.38
CA MET A 293 -6.40 8.91 -5.70
C MET A 293 -7.48 9.53 -4.80
N VAL A 294 -7.12 9.79 -3.55
CA VAL A 294 -8.03 10.39 -2.54
C VAL A 294 -7.29 11.53 -1.85
N THR A 295 -7.62 12.78 -2.18
CA THR A 295 -6.85 13.94 -1.72
C THR A 295 -7.71 15.10 -1.22
N GLY A 296 -7.15 15.92 -0.33
CA GLY A 296 -7.71 17.21 0.08
C GLY A 296 -7.56 18.33 -0.95
N ASP A 297 -6.72 18.14 -1.97
CA ASP A 297 -6.40 19.15 -2.98
C ASP A 297 -7.55 19.43 -3.96
N ASN A 298 -7.36 20.48 -4.76
CA ASN A 298 -8.29 20.84 -5.83
C ASN A 298 -8.36 19.74 -6.89
N LEU A 299 -9.56 19.56 -7.47
CA LEU A 299 -9.84 18.54 -8.49
C LEU A 299 -8.95 18.66 -9.72
N LEU A 300 -8.71 19.86 -10.23
CA LEU A 300 -7.88 20.07 -11.41
C LEU A 300 -6.41 19.67 -11.18
N THR A 301 -5.85 20.07 -10.03
CA THR A 301 -4.49 19.67 -9.64
C THR A 301 -4.38 18.14 -9.44
N ALA A 302 -5.38 17.54 -8.80
CA ALA A 302 -5.42 16.09 -8.60
C ALA A 302 -5.51 15.34 -9.94
N LEU A 303 -6.30 15.86 -10.88
CA LEU A 303 -6.46 15.29 -12.21
C LEU A 303 -5.17 15.35 -13.03
N THR A 304 -4.46 16.48 -12.98
CA THR A 304 -3.16 16.63 -13.67
C THR A 304 -2.15 15.60 -13.13
N VAL A 305 -2.02 15.47 -11.81
CA VAL A 305 -1.12 14.49 -11.19
C VAL A 305 -1.55 13.06 -11.51
N ALA A 306 -2.86 12.75 -11.54
CA ALA A 306 -3.36 11.42 -11.89
C ALA A 306 -3.03 11.00 -13.33
N ARG A 307 -3.00 11.95 -14.25
CA ARG A 307 -2.55 11.75 -15.64
C ARG A 307 -1.06 11.55 -15.71
N GLU A 308 -0.31 12.44 -15.08
CA GLU A 308 1.15 12.41 -15.08
C GLU A 308 1.69 11.10 -14.48
N CYS A 309 1.11 10.60 -13.39
CA CYS A 309 1.51 9.33 -12.79
C CYS A 309 0.98 8.08 -13.54
N GLY A 310 0.14 8.26 -14.58
CA GLY A 310 -0.41 7.17 -15.37
C GLY A 310 -1.57 6.42 -14.69
N MET A 311 -2.25 7.01 -13.70
CA MET A 311 -3.51 6.47 -13.18
C MET A 311 -4.62 6.54 -14.22
N ILE A 312 -4.69 7.64 -14.97
CA ILE A 312 -5.64 7.87 -16.06
C ILE A 312 -4.87 7.83 -17.37
N GLU A 313 -5.35 7.04 -18.31
CA GLU A 313 -4.78 7.00 -19.66
C GLU A 313 -5.24 8.22 -20.48
N SER A 314 -4.38 8.72 -21.36
CA SER A 314 -4.66 9.94 -22.14
C SER A 314 -5.87 9.80 -23.06
N THR A 315 -6.25 8.59 -23.42
CA THR A 315 -7.36 8.28 -24.34
C THR A 315 -8.69 8.02 -23.64
N GLU A 316 -8.70 7.86 -22.30
CA GLU A 316 -9.93 7.53 -21.57
C GLU A 316 -10.76 8.79 -21.31
N PRO A 317 -12.07 8.78 -21.68
CA PRO A 317 -12.97 9.87 -21.38
C PRO A 317 -13.21 9.99 -19.86
N ILE A 318 -13.26 11.24 -19.40
CA ILE A 318 -13.43 11.57 -17.98
C ILE A 318 -14.77 12.28 -17.78
N ILE A 319 -15.49 11.84 -16.75
CA ILE A 319 -16.70 12.51 -16.28
C ILE A 319 -16.38 13.18 -14.95
N ARG A 320 -16.57 14.49 -14.91
CA ARG A 320 -16.42 15.30 -13.71
C ARG A 320 -17.78 15.46 -13.04
N ILE A 321 -17.83 15.18 -11.74
CA ILE A 321 -19.05 15.38 -10.92
C ILE A 321 -18.68 16.35 -9.79
N GLU A 322 -19.37 17.48 -9.73
CA GLU A 322 -19.22 18.51 -8.70
C GLU A 322 -20.60 18.98 -8.22
N LEU A 323 -20.61 19.84 -7.19
CA LEU A 323 -21.82 20.53 -6.80
C LEU A 323 -22.12 21.68 -7.75
N ASP A 324 -23.40 21.96 -7.97
CA ASP A 324 -23.84 23.16 -8.66
C ASP A 324 -23.47 24.41 -7.86
N ASP A 325 -23.41 25.58 -8.52
CA ASP A 325 -23.07 26.88 -7.90
C ASP A 325 -23.96 27.22 -6.70
N SER A 326 -25.19 26.71 -6.70
CA SER A 326 -26.13 26.84 -5.57
C SER A 326 -25.82 25.89 -4.39
N GLY A 327 -24.94 24.87 -4.59
CA GLY A 327 -24.65 23.84 -3.60
C GLY A 327 -25.80 22.89 -3.28
N THR A 328 -26.89 22.93 -4.03
CA THR A 328 -28.10 22.17 -3.73
C THR A 328 -28.23 20.86 -4.49
N ASP A 329 -27.54 20.72 -5.63
CA ASP A 329 -27.58 19.52 -6.45
C ASP A 329 -26.22 19.22 -7.09
N ILE A 330 -26.10 18.04 -7.72
CA ILE A 330 -24.89 17.62 -8.42
C ILE A 330 -24.94 18.07 -9.87
N TYR A 331 -23.80 18.61 -10.32
CA TYR A 331 -23.52 18.94 -11.72
C TYR A 331 -22.51 17.93 -12.25
N TRP A 332 -22.69 17.43 -13.47
CA TRP A 332 -21.73 16.57 -14.13
C TRP A 332 -21.49 17.00 -15.57
N ALA A 333 -20.24 16.88 -16.02
CA ALA A 333 -19.82 17.26 -17.36
C ALA A 333 -18.74 16.30 -17.89
N TYR A 334 -18.72 16.13 -19.21
CA TYR A 334 -17.60 15.47 -19.87
C TYR A 334 -16.42 16.43 -19.90
N TYR A 335 -15.26 15.92 -19.52
CA TYR A 335 -14.00 16.66 -19.60
C TYR A 335 -13.24 16.21 -20.85
N ASP A 336 -13.21 17.06 -21.90
CA ASP A 336 -12.44 16.78 -23.11
C ASP A 336 -10.97 17.14 -22.91
N ILE A 337 -10.09 16.21 -23.33
CA ILE A 337 -8.65 16.28 -23.11
C ILE A 337 -7.99 17.21 -24.14
N GLN A 338 -8.54 17.31 -25.36
CA GLN A 338 -7.87 17.99 -26.48
C GLN A 338 -8.08 19.50 -26.46
N ASP A 339 -9.22 19.99 -25.99
CA ASP A 339 -9.54 21.41 -26.07
C ASP A 339 -9.40 22.19 -24.76
N HIS A 340 -9.16 21.54 -23.62
CA HIS A 340 -9.19 22.17 -22.29
C HIS A 340 -10.48 22.99 -22.03
N VAL A 341 -11.52 22.75 -22.81
CA VAL A 341 -12.79 23.46 -22.77
C VAL A 341 -13.84 22.58 -22.12
N GLU A 342 -14.52 23.11 -21.12
CA GLU A 342 -15.76 22.52 -20.62
C GLU A 342 -16.79 22.59 -21.75
N ALA A 343 -17.12 21.44 -22.34
CA ALA A 343 -18.23 21.36 -23.28
C ALA A 343 -19.53 21.37 -22.47
N VAL A 344 -19.96 22.58 -22.02
CA VAL A 344 -21.19 22.77 -21.24
C VAL A 344 -22.43 22.61 -22.13
N ASP A 345 -22.32 22.75 -23.47
CA ASP A 345 -23.50 22.92 -24.33
C ASP A 345 -23.45 22.30 -25.73
N LYS A 346 -22.60 21.34 -25.98
CA LYS A 346 -22.79 20.56 -27.21
C LYS A 346 -23.37 19.20 -26.85
N GLU A 347 -24.54 18.90 -27.38
CA GLU A 347 -25.06 17.55 -27.59
C GLU A 347 -24.00 16.74 -28.38
N ILE A 348 -22.89 16.46 -27.76
CA ILE A 348 -21.99 15.45 -28.26
C ILE A 348 -22.65 14.14 -27.84
N ARG A 349 -23.58 13.64 -28.68
CA ARG A 349 -23.90 12.22 -28.79
C ARG A 349 -22.64 11.51 -29.23
N ILE A 350 -21.62 11.54 -28.41
CA ILE A 350 -20.51 10.62 -28.58
C ILE A 350 -21.07 9.30 -28.06
N SER A 351 -21.33 8.40 -28.96
CA SER A 351 -21.62 7.00 -28.69
C SER A 351 -20.39 6.41 -27.96
N TYR A 352 -20.28 6.69 -26.64
CA TYR A 352 -19.25 6.13 -25.80
C TYR A 352 -19.63 4.68 -25.50
N THR A 353 -19.30 3.79 -26.40
CA THR A 353 -19.29 2.34 -26.18
C THR A 353 -18.03 1.88 -25.43
N GLY A 354 -17.28 2.84 -24.83
CA GLY A 354 -15.96 2.61 -24.22
C GLY A 354 -15.93 2.72 -22.68
N ASN A 355 -14.79 2.40 -22.11
CA ASN A 355 -14.49 2.63 -20.71
C ASN A 355 -14.38 4.14 -20.44
N PHE A 356 -15.03 4.62 -19.37
CA PHE A 356 -14.92 5.99 -18.87
C PHE A 356 -14.49 5.98 -17.41
N GLN A 357 -13.86 7.06 -16.94
CA GLN A 357 -13.47 7.26 -15.55
C GLN A 357 -14.26 8.41 -14.94
N ILE A 358 -14.53 8.33 -13.64
CA ILE A 358 -15.22 9.40 -12.91
C ILE A 358 -14.23 10.09 -12.00
N VAL A 359 -14.32 11.42 -11.96
CA VAL A 359 -13.60 12.26 -11.00
C VAL A 359 -14.64 13.12 -10.24
N THR A 360 -14.48 13.24 -8.92
CA THR A 360 -15.48 13.95 -8.11
C THR A 360 -14.83 14.62 -6.89
N THR A 361 -15.60 15.51 -6.27
CA THR A 361 -15.19 16.17 -5.01
C THR A 361 -15.89 15.55 -3.80
N GLY A 362 -15.28 15.69 -2.62
CA GLY A 362 -15.83 15.17 -1.37
C GLY A 362 -17.24 15.67 -1.05
N ASN A 363 -17.50 16.95 -1.32
CA ASN A 363 -18.83 17.54 -1.11
C ASN A 363 -19.89 16.95 -2.06
N ALA A 364 -19.53 16.76 -3.35
CA ALA A 364 -20.41 16.11 -4.31
C ALA A 364 -20.68 14.64 -3.93
N LEU A 365 -19.67 13.91 -3.48
CA LEU A 365 -19.80 12.54 -3.00
C LEU A 365 -20.72 12.46 -1.76
N ALA A 366 -20.59 13.40 -0.82
CA ALA A 366 -21.48 13.48 0.35
C ALA A 366 -22.93 13.76 -0.05
N MET A 367 -23.16 14.62 -1.05
CA MET A 367 -24.48 14.87 -1.62
C MET A 367 -25.06 13.62 -2.29
N ILE A 368 -24.25 12.91 -3.10
CA ILE A 368 -24.64 11.64 -3.75
C ILE A 368 -25.05 10.62 -2.70
N ARG A 369 -24.27 10.48 -1.61
CA ARG A 369 -24.58 9.54 -0.51
C ARG A 369 -25.93 9.84 0.14
N ARG A 370 -26.27 11.13 0.33
CA ARG A 370 -27.53 11.55 0.96
C ARG A 370 -28.74 11.44 0.03
N ARG A 371 -28.60 11.94 -1.19
CA ARG A 371 -29.73 12.12 -2.12
C ARG A 371 -29.88 11.01 -3.14
N TYR A 372 -28.76 10.39 -3.54
CA TYR A 372 -28.71 9.41 -4.61
C TYR A 372 -27.98 8.11 -4.23
N PRO A 373 -28.38 7.38 -3.17
CA PRO A 373 -27.65 6.22 -2.67
C PRO A 373 -27.48 5.11 -3.72
N LYS A 374 -28.42 4.95 -4.65
CA LYS A 374 -28.34 3.98 -5.76
C LYS A 374 -27.23 4.30 -6.78
N ILE A 375 -26.86 5.56 -6.89
CA ILE A 375 -25.80 6.01 -7.81
C ILE A 375 -24.43 5.95 -7.14
N LEU A 376 -24.39 6.03 -5.81
CA LEU A 376 -23.14 6.03 -5.04
C LEU A 376 -22.22 4.87 -5.43
N HIS A 377 -22.72 3.65 -5.41
CA HIS A 377 -21.94 2.45 -5.74
C HIS A 377 -21.40 2.51 -7.18
N LYS A 378 -22.18 3.03 -8.14
CA LYS A 378 -21.76 3.20 -9.55
C LYS A 378 -20.62 4.22 -9.67
N VAL A 379 -20.74 5.35 -8.95
CA VAL A 379 -19.69 6.39 -8.90
C VAL A 379 -18.41 5.86 -8.27
N ILE A 380 -18.50 5.10 -7.17
CA ILE A 380 -17.35 4.53 -6.48
C ILE A 380 -16.63 3.49 -7.36
N VAL A 381 -17.39 2.63 -8.05
CA VAL A 381 -16.80 1.60 -8.92
C VAL A 381 -16.07 2.20 -10.13
N ARG A 382 -16.49 3.36 -10.66
CA ARG A 382 -15.85 4.04 -11.80
C ARG A 382 -14.98 5.23 -11.40
N GLY A 383 -15.06 5.69 -10.14
CA GLY A 383 -14.32 6.85 -9.65
C GLY A 383 -12.83 6.54 -9.50
N ILE A 384 -11.95 7.37 -10.01
CA ILE A 384 -10.49 7.21 -9.94
C ILE A 384 -9.81 8.33 -9.16
N VAL A 385 -10.39 9.55 -9.15
CA VAL A 385 -9.90 10.70 -8.40
C VAL A 385 -11.02 11.27 -7.54
N PHE A 386 -10.75 11.38 -6.25
CA PHE A 386 -11.62 11.98 -5.24
C PHE A 386 -10.87 13.15 -4.59
N ALA A 387 -11.27 14.37 -4.96
CA ALA A 387 -10.59 15.60 -4.56
C ALA A 387 -11.36 16.34 -3.46
N ARG A 388 -10.71 17.30 -2.78
CA ARG A 388 -11.29 18.07 -1.67
C ARG A 388 -11.96 17.19 -0.60
N MET A 389 -11.31 16.05 -0.30
CA MET A 389 -11.78 15.12 0.71
C MET A 389 -11.37 15.60 2.11
N THR A 390 -12.33 15.67 3.01
CA THR A 390 -12.05 15.86 4.45
C THR A 390 -11.60 14.56 5.08
N PRO A 391 -10.94 14.55 6.27
CA PRO A 391 -10.54 13.32 6.96
C PRO A 391 -11.68 12.32 7.13
N ASP A 392 -12.87 12.79 7.56
CA ASP A 392 -14.06 11.94 7.71
C ASP A 392 -14.54 11.38 6.37
N SER A 393 -14.50 12.22 5.31
CA SER A 393 -14.89 11.78 3.97
C SER A 393 -13.96 10.69 3.44
N LYS A 394 -12.64 10.75 3.73
CA LYS A 394 -11.67 9.70 3.38
C LYS A 394 -12.00 8.38 4.08
N THR A 395 -12.38 8.44 5.37
CA THR A 395 -12.77 7.27 6.16
C THR A 395 -14.03 6.62 5.59
N HIS A 396 -15.09 7.39 5.41
CA HIS A 396 -16.34 6.89 4.83
C HIS A 396 -16.18 6.35 3.40
N PHE A 397 -15.25 6.92 2.62
CA PHE A 397 -14.97 6.42 1.27
C PHE A 397 -14.34 5.02 1.29
N VAL A 398 -13.44 4.74 2.24
CA VAL A 398 -12.89 3.40 2.45
C VAL A 398 -13.99 2.41 2.84
N GLU A 399 -14.91 2.81 3.73
CA GLU A 399 -16.06 1.99 4.12
C GLU A 399 -16.99 1.70 2.94
N ASP A 400 -17.28 2.71 2.10
CA ASP A 400 -18.10 2.53 0.90
C ASP A 400 -17.47 1.56 -0.11
N LEU A 401 -16.13 1.63 -0.32
CA LEU A 401 -15.42 0.68 -1.16
C LEU A 401 -15.50 -0.75 -0.60
N GLN A 402 -15.41 -0.91 0.73
CA GLN A 402 -15.55 -2.20 1.39
C GLN A 402 -17.00 -2.72 1.29
N ALA A 403 -18.00 -1.84 1.41
CA ALA A 403 -19.40 -2.20 1.26
C ALA A 403 -19.73 -2.75 -0.13
N VAL A 404 -19.08 -2.24 -1.18
CA VAL A 404 -19.19 -2.76 -2.56
C VAL A 404 -18.41 -4.08 -2.76
N GLY A 405 -17.69 -4.56 -1.74
CA GLY A 405 -16.96 -5.83 -1.75
C GLY A 405 -15.50 -5.75 -2.16
N HIS A 406 -14.92 -4.54 -2.23
CA HIS A 406 -13.47 -4.39 -2.42
C HIS A 406 -12.72 -4.73 -1.14
N CYS A 407 -11.54 -5.34 -1.30
CA CYS A 407 -10.53 -5.38 -0.27
C CYS A 407 -9.59 -4.18 -0.50
N VAL A 408 -9.62 -3.23 0.44
CA VAL A 408 -9.08 -1.88 0.26
C VAL A 408 -7.73 -1.73 0.94
N GLY A 409 -6.71 -1.28 0.18
CA GLY A 409 -5.46 -0.73 0.71
C GLY A 409 -5.54 0.80 0.78
N PHE A 410 -4.89 1.43 1.75
CA PHE A 410 -4.75 2.87 1.84
C PHE A 410 -3.30 3.24 2.19
N CYS A 411 -2.73 4.19 1.46
CA CYS A 411 -1.41 4.76 1.71
C CYS A 411 -1.50 6.27 1.89
N GLY A 412 -0.94 6.77 2.97
CA GLY A 412 -0.90 8.20 3.29
C GLY A 412 0.24 8.53 4.24
N ASP A 413 0.48 9.82 4.45
CA ASP A 413 1.53 10.35 5.32
C ASP A 413 1.00 11.36 6.35
N GLY A 414 -0.23 11.87 6.21
CA GLY A 414 -0.80 12.92 7.05
C GLY A 414 -1.70 12.42 8.18
N LEU A 415 -1.86 13.24 9.23
CA LEU A 415 -2.86 13.03 10.29
C LEU A 415 -4.29 12.95 9.73
N ASN A 416 -4.53 13.61 8.61
CA ASN A 416 -5.82 13.60 7.92
C ASN A 416 -6.22 12.22 7.39
N ASP A 417 -5.27 11.28 7.34
CA ASP A 417 -5.46 9.93 6.82
C ASP A 417 -5.67 8.87 7.91
N CYS A 418 -5.51 9.24 9.20
CA CYS A 418 -5.55 8.28 10.31
C CYS A 418 -6.82 7.41 10.32
N GLY A 419 -7.99 8.01 10.08
CA GLY A 419 -9.25 7.27 10.01
C GLY A 419 -9.28 6.27 8.85
N ALA A 420 -8.86 6.69 7.67
CA ALA A 420 -8.82 5.87 6.46
C ALA A 420 -7.76 4.75 6.58
N LEU A 421 -6.57 5.05 7.13
CA LEU A 421 -5.50 4.07 7.39
C LEU A 421 -5.95 2.98 8.38
N LYS A 422 -6.66 3.35 9.43
CA LYS A 422 -7.20 2.42 10.42
C LYS A 422 -8.36 1.59 9.88
N GLY A 423 -9.25 2.19 9.07
CA GLY A 423 -10.44 1.55 8.50
C GLY A 423 -10.14 0.62 7.32
N ALA A 424 -9.03 0.83 6.61
CA ALA A 424 -8.64 0.02 5.46
C ALA A 424 -8.22 -1.41 5.88
N ASN A 425 -8.39 -2.38 4.98
CA ASN A 425 -7.90 -3.75 5.17
C ASN A 425 -6.37 -3.79 5.29
N ILE A 426 -5.67 -2.93 4.54
CA ILE A 426 -4.25 -2.60 4.71
C ILE A 426 -4.10 -1.08 4.75
N GLY A 427 -3.75 -0.53 5.91
CA GLY A 427 -3.25 0.84 6.00
C GLY A 427 -1.72 0.84 6.07
N ILE A 428 -1.05 1.63 5.27
CA ILE A 428 0.39 1.84 5.34
C ILE A 428 0.72 3.32 5.41
N ALA A 429 1.39 3.72 6.49
CA ALA A 429 1.91 5.07 6.69
C ALA A 429 3.36 5.15 6.21
N LEU A 430 3.71 6.22 5.48
CA LEU A 430 5.07 6.47 5.02
C LEU A 430 5.89 7.19 6.11
N LEU A 431 7.23 7.19 5.91
CA LEU A 431 8.24 7.66 6.86
C LEU A 431 7.89 8.95 7.61
N GLY A 432 8.06 8.93 8.94
CA GLY A 432 8.05 10.11 9.81
C GLY A 432 6.66 10.71 10.03
N SER A 433 5.62 10.07 9.54
CA SER A 433 4.26 10.59 9.68
C SER A 433 3.71 10.34 11.08
N GLU A 434 3.01 11.32 11.63
CA GLU A 434 2.24 11.18 12.87
C GLU A 434 1.13 10.13 12.71
N ALA A 435 0.73 9.82 11.48
CA ALA A 435 -0.22 8.78 11.13
C ALA A 435 0.29 7.34 11.40
N SER A 436 1.59 7.15 11.61
CA SER A 436 2.21 5.84 11.86
C SER A 436 1.64 5.11 13.08
N ILE A 437 1.20 5.84 14.10
CA ILE A 437 0.60 5.30 15.33
C ILE A 437 -0.73 4.58 15.05
N TYR A 438 -1.48 5.06 14.08
CA TYR A 438 -2.82 4.55 13.75
C TYR A 438 -2.83 3.50 12.63
N SER A 439 -1.70 3.34 11.95
CA SER A 439 -1.59 2.46 10.78
C SER A 439 -1.17 1.04 11.17
N PRO A 440 -1.79 -0.02 10.60
CA PRO A 440 -1.34 -1.40 10.77
C PRO A 440 0.07 -1.67 10.25
N PHE A 441 0.51 -0.92 9.23
CA PHE A 441 1.85 -1.01 8.66
C PHE A 441 2.49 0.39 8.59
N THR A 442 3.79 0.44 8.85
CA THR A 442 4.59 1.66 8.75
C THR A 442 5.85 1.38 7.96
N SER A 443 6.14 2.19 6.95
CA SER A 443 7.38 2.09 6.16
C SER A 443 8.35 3.19 6.54
N THR A 444 9.63 2.87 6.63
CA THR A 444 10.70 3.87 6.76
C THR A 444 11.07 4.50 5.41
N SER A 445 10.58 3.94 4.31
CA SER A 445 10.72 4.53 2.99
C SER A 445 9.73 5.69 2.83
N SER A 446 10.18 6.76 2.21
CA SER A 446 9.33 7.89 1.87
C SER A 446 8.51 7.69 0.60
N ASP A 447 8.75 6.62 -0.17
CA ASP A 447 8.08 6.34 -1.42
C ASP A 447 7.16 5.12 -1.35
N ILE A 448 6.28 4.98 -2.34
CA ILE A 448 5.28 3.92 -2.42
C ILE A 448 5.80 2.56 -2.91
N SER A 449 7.12 2.39 -3.11
CA SER A 449 7.71 1.11 -3.54
C SER A 449 7.50 -0.02 -2.51
N CYS A 450 7.38 0.35 -1.23
CA CYS A 450 7.07 -0.55 -0.13
C CYS A 450 5.76 -1.33 -0.34
N ILE A 451 4.79 -0.77 -1.06
CA ILE A 451 3.47 -1.38 -1.29
C ILE A 451 3.57 -2.67 -2.10
N ILE A 452 4.41 -2.70 -3.15
CA ILE A 452 4.61 -3.91 -3.96
C ILE A 452 5.17 -5.04 -3.10
N LYS A 453 6.15 -4.73 -2.25
CA LYS A 453 6.75 -5.69 -1.32
C LYS A 453 5.71 -6.18 -0.30
N LEU A 454 4.96 -5.25 0.29
CA LEU A 454 3.91 -5.57 1.24
C LEU A 454 2.85 -6.51 0.65
N ILE A 455 2.31 -6.20 -0.52
CA ILE A 455 1.29 -7.04 -1.16
C ILE A 455 1.85 -8.42 -1.53
N SER A 456 3.10 -8.50 -2.02
CA SER A 456 3.72 -9.78 -2.37
C SER A 456 3.88 -10.69 -1.14
N GLU A 457 4.32 -10.14 0.00
CA GLU A 457 4.43 -10.87 1.27
C GLU A 457 3.05 -11.27 1.82
N CYS A 458 2.06 -10.38 1.74
CA CYS A 458 0.70 -10.68 2.16
C CYS A 458 0.08 -11.82 1.33
N ARG A 459 0.26 -11.83 0.01
CA ARG A 459 -0.21 -12.90 -0.88
C ARG A 459 0.48 -14.23 -0.56
N ALA A 460 1.79 -14.22 -0.37
CA ALA A 460 2.55 -15.41 0.01
C ALA A 460 2.11 -15.96 1.38
N ALA A 461 1.90 -15.10 2.37
CA ALA A 461 1.44 -15.47 3.70
C ALA A 461 0.03 -16.07 3.68
N LEU A 462 -0.88 -15.52 2.87
CA LEU A 462 -2.24 -16.08 2.70
C LEU A 462 -2.19 -17.49 2.11
N VAL A 463 -1.43 -17.67 1.01
CA VAL A 463 -1.25 -18.99 0.37
C VAL A 463 -0.63 -20.00 1.34
N THR A 464 0.38 -19.59 2.12
CA THR A 464 1.00 -20.42 3.15
C THR A 464 -0.01 -20.81 4.22
N SER A 465 -0.83 -19.86 4.69
CA SER A 465 -1.87 -20.14 5.69
C SER A 465 -2.92 -21.12 5.17
N CYS A 466 -3.34 -21.00 3.90
CA CYS A 466 -4.25 -21.96 3.27
C CYS A 466 -3.62 -23.35 3.12
N ALA A 467 -2.35 -23.42 2.75
CA ALA A 467 -1.62 -24.69 2.64
C ALA A 467 -1.44 -25.36 4.01
N THR A 468 -1.12 -24.58 5.05
CA THR A 468 -1.05 -25.05 6.44
C THR A 468 -2.38 -25.63 6.91
N LEU A 469 -3.50 -24.95 6.61
CA LEU A 469 -4.84 -25.46 6.94
C LEU A 469 -5.10 -26.82 6.28
N ARG A 470 -4.80 -26.96 4.99
CA ARG A 470 -4.97 -28.22 4.25
C ARG A 470 -4.10 -29.33 4.82
N PHE A 471 -2.83 -29.04 5.10
CA PHE A 471 -1.91 -29.99 5.74
C PHE A 471 -2.45 -30.47 7.09
N MET A 472 -2.84 -29.55 7.98
CA MET A 472 -3.32 -29.89 9.31
C MET A 472 -4.66 -30.64 9.29
N ALA A 473 -5.52 -30.36 8.30
CA ALA A 473 -6.77 -31.10 8.11
C ALA A 473 -6.49 -32.55 7.65
N CYS A 474 -5.65 -32.74 6.63
CA CYS A 474 -5.23 -34.08 6.18
C CYS A 474 -4.49 -34.82 7.29
N TYR A 475 -3.59 -34.16 8.02
CA TYR A 475 -2.90 -34.70 9.19
C TYR A 475 -3.91 -35.31 10.19
N ALA A 476 -4.96 -34.56 10.57
CA ALA A 476 -5.95 -35.01 11.53
C ALA A 476 -6.75 -36.24 11.02
N PHE A 477 -7.12 -36.25 9.73
CA PHE A 477 -7.82 -37.39 9.15
C PHE A 477 -6.93 -38.62 9.05
N LEU A 478 -5.68 -38.48 8.60
CA LEU A 478 -4.73 -39.58 8.49
C LEU A 478 -4.42 -40.18 9.87
N GLN A 479 -4.13 -39.31 10.84
CA GLN A 479 -3.83 -39.76 12.22
C GLN A 479 -5.04 -40.52 12.83
N GLY A 480 -6.24 -39.96 12.67
CA GLY A 480 -7.47 -40.63 13.13
C GLY A 480 -7.70 -41.99 12.46
N THR A 481 -7.48 -42.08 11.15
CA THR A 481 -7.60 -43.33 10.40
C THR A 481 -6.55 -44.36 10.84
N ALA A 482 -5.29 -43.93 10.99
CA ALA A 482 -4.21 -44.81 11.45
C ALA A 482 -4.49 -45.36 12.82
N ILE A 483 -4.98 -44.55 13.77
CA ILE A 483 -5.38 -44.99 15.11
C ILE A 483 -6.49 -46.02 15.03
N VAL A 484 -7.55 -45.79 14.22
CA VAL A 484 -8.65 -46.74 14.07
C VAL A 484 -8.17 -48.08 13.46
N ILE A 485 -7.29 -48.03 12.46
CA ILE A 485 -6.74 -49.25 11.85
C ILE A 485 -5.91 -50.04 12.85
N VAL A 486 -5.04 -49.39 13.64
CA VAL A 486 -4.20 -50.05 14.64
C VAL A 486 -5.06 -50.62 15.76
N GLU A 487 -6.11 -49.92 16.21
CA GLU A 487 -7.06 -50.41 17.21
C GLU A 487 -7.85 -51.66 16.73
N ILE A 488 -8.28 -51.69 15.45
CA ILE A 488 -8.91 -52.87 14.84
C ILE A 488 -7.96 -54.09 14.87
N VAL A 489 -6.66 -53.84 14.72
CA VAL A 489 -5.61 -54.86 14.78
C VAL A 489 -5.36 -55.33 16.25
N GLY A 490 -5.85 -54.59 17.25
CA GLY A 490 -5.67 -54.89 18.66
C GLY A 490 -4.36 -54.39 19.29
N VAL A 491 -3.78 -53.34 18.69
CA VAL A 491 -2.52 -52.68 19.17
C VAL A 491 -2.74 -51.17 19.27
N GLN A 492 -1.87 -50.47 19.96
CA GLN A 492 -1.95 -49.00 20.09
C GLN A 492 -0.59 -48.40 19.71
N PHE A 493 -0.60 -47.17 19.20
CA PHE A 493 0.63 -46.40 19.03
C PHE A 493 1.28 -46.09 20.37
N THR A 494 2.59 -46.15 20.40
CA THR A 494 3.37 -45.75 21.57
C THR A 494 3.43 -44.23 21.71
N ASP A 495 3.62 -43.73 22.93
CA ASP A 495 3.78 -42.28 23.18
C ASP A 495 4.94 -41.68 22.38
N LEU A 496 6.02 -42.47 22.17
CA LEU A 496 7.20 -42.03 21.41
C LEU A 496 6.89 -41.83 19.90
N GLU A 497 6.02 -42.70 19.33
CA GLU A 497 5.57 -42.58 17.95
C GLU A 497 4.69 -41.34 17.77
N PHE A 498 3.78 -41.04 18.70
CA PHE A 498 3.01 -39.81 18.69
C PHE A 498 3.92 -38.58 18.77
N VAL A 499 4.88 -38.55 19.70
CA VAL A 499 5.83 -37.44 19.84
C VAL A 499 6.66 -37.27 18.57
N PHE A 500 7.12 -38.35 17.94
CA PHE A 500 7.84 -38.28 16.68
C PHE A 500 6.99 -37.68 15.53
N ILE A 501 5.75 -38.14 15.41
CA ILE A 501 4.82 -37.64 14.37
C ILE A 501 4.49 -36.16 14.64
N ASP A 502 4.17 -35.78 15.85
CA ASP A 502 3.74 -34.42 16.17
C ASP A 502 4.88 -33.40 16.13
N ILE A 503 6.02 -33.72 16.73
CA ILE A 503 7.13 -32.78 16.82
C ILE A 503 7.98 -32.82 15.55
N CYS A 504 8.43 -33.99 15.10
CA CYS A 504 9.34 -34.08 13.97
C CYS A 504 8.62 -33.92 12.63
N LEU A 505 7.46 -34.54 12.42
CA LEU A 505 6.81 -34.49 11.11
C LEU A 505 5.87 -33.29 10.97
N SER A 506 5.03 -33.00 11.98
CA SER A 506 4.04 -31.95 11.89
C SER A 506 4.65 -30.57 12.24
N MET A 507 5.12 -30.35 13.48
CA MET A 507 5.65 -29.04 13.90
C MET A 507 6.94 -28.66 13.19
N GLY A 508 7.87 -29.61 12.98
CA GLY A 508 9.11 -29.37 12.25
C GLY A 508 8.85 -28.89 10.83
N THR A 509 7.96 -29.57 10.11
CA THR A 509 7.54 -29.15 8.77
C THR A 509 6.93 -27.75 8.77
N MET A 510 6.02 -27.45 9.71
CA MET A 510 5.35 -26.16 9.81
C MET A 510 6.32 -25.01 10.06
N THR A 511 7.36 -25.23 10.86
CA THR A 511 8.38 -24.23 11.17
C THR A 511 9.10 -23.75 9.90
N PHE A 512 9.46 -24.66 9.00
CA PHE A 512 10.19 -24.30 7.77
C PHE A 512 9.28 -23.95 6.60
N PHE A 513 7.98 -24.31 6.65
CA PHE A 513 7.03 -24.12 5.57
C PHE A 513 6.84 -22.63 5.21
N GLY A 514 6.84 -21.76 6.21
CA GLY A 514 6.68 -20.31 6.08
C GLY A 514 7.89 -19.56 5.53
N LEU A 515 9.06 -20.21 5.48
CA LEU A 515 10.29 -19.57 5.01
C LEU A 515 10.36 -19.44 3.48
N THR A 516 9.41 -20.02 2.74
CA THR A 516 9.33 -19.86 1.29
C THR A 516 9.03 -18.40 0.93
N HIS A 517 9.91 -17.79 0.12
CA HIS A 517 9.79 -16.39 -0.27
C HIS A 517 8.62 -16.15 -1.23
N PRO A 518 8.09 -14.91 -1.29
CA PRO A 518 7.09 -14.53 -2.28
C PRO A 518 7.66 -14.56 -3.70
N SER A 519 6.75 -14.61 -4.68
CA SER A 519 7.11 -14.49 -6.09
C SER A 519 7.74 -13.12 -6.38
N ALA A 520 8.68 -13.05 -7.32
CA ALA A 520 9.34 -11.82 -7.73
C ALA A 520 8.36 -10.84 -8.42
N THR A 521 7.31 -11.37 -9.07
CA THR A 521 6.29 -10.58 -9.76
C THR A 521 4.94 -10.81 -9.11
N LEU A 522 4.11 -9.75 -9.05
CA LEU A 522 2.73 -9.89 -8.59
C LEU A 522 1.90 -10.60 -9.66
N ALA A 523 1.22 -11.67 -9.27
CA ALA A 523 0.29 -12.37 -10.15
C ALA A 523 -0.94 -11.50 -10.45
N LYS A 524 -1.55 -11.68 -11.64
CA LYS A 524 -2.76 -10.95 -12.05
C LYS A 524 -3.98 -11.29 -11.21
N THR A 525 -4.10 -12.56 -10.81
CA THR A 525 -5.19 -13.04 -9.96
C THR A 525 -4.78 -13.02 -8.50
N PRO A 526 -5.62 -12.51 -7.58
CA PRO A 526 -5.36 -12.65 -6.15
C PRO A 526 -5.51 -14.12 -5.72
N PRO A 527 -4.86 -14.54 -4.62
CA PRO A 527 -5.10 -15.86 -4.04
C PRO A 527 -6.56 -16.00 -3.58
N ALA A 528 -7.01 -17.26 -3.42
CA ALA A 528 -8.36 -17.56 -2.93
C ALA A 528 -8.61 -16.87 -1.59
N LYS A 529 -9.74 -16.15 -1.48
CA LYS A 529 -10.11 -15.38 -0.29
C LYS A 529 -10.40 -16.26 0.92
N SER A 530 -10.97 -17.44 0.69
CA SER A 530 -11.37 -18.37 1.75
C SER A 530 -10.40 -19.52 1.88
N ALA A 531 -9.89 -19.74 3.06
CA ALA A 531 -9.08 -20.92 3.39
C ALA A 531 -9.87 -22.24 3.25
N ILE A 532 -11.21 -22.18 3.39
CA ILE A 532 -12.14 -23.32 3.28
C ILE A 532 -12.93 -23.20 1.96
N GLY A 533 -12.32 -22.70 0.90
CA GLY A 533 -12.94 -22.65 -0.43
C GLY A 533 -13.05 -24.04 -1.06
N LEU A 534 -13.89 -24.17 -2.09
CA LEU A 534 -14.15 -25.43 -2.77
C LEU A 534 -12.85 -26.14 -3.23
N VAL A 535 -11.87 -25.38 -3.74
CA VAL A 535 -10.56 -25.92 -4.15
C VAL A 535 -9.83 -26.57 -2.96
N SER A 536 -9.83 -25.91 -1.78
CA SER A 536 -9.19 -26.46 -0.59
C SER A 536 -9.88 -27.73 -0.09
N VAL A 537 -11.22 -27.77 -0.14
CA VAL A 537 -12.01 -28.96 0.24
C VAL A 537 -11.73 -30.11 -0.71
N ILE A 538 -11.72 -29.87 -2.02
CA ILE A 538 -11.39 -30.93 -3.01
C ILE A 538 -9.97 -31.46 -2.77
N SER A 539 -9.00 -30.57 -2.58
CA SER A 539 -7.61 -30.96 -2.31
C SER A 539 -7.50 -31.82 -1.04
N ILE A 540 -8.15 -31.43 0.07
CA ILE A 540 -8.20 -32.22 1.31
C ILE A 540 -8.82 -33.60 1.08
N VAL A 541 -9.99 -33.64 0.42
CA VAL A 541 -10.70 -34.90 0.17
C VAL A 541 -9.87 -35.85 -0.71
N VAL A 542 -9.30 -35.35 -1.81
CA VAL A 542 -8.50 -36.17 -2.73
C VAL A 542 -7.27 -36.75 -2.02
N HIS A 543 -6.50 -35.91 -1.30
CA HIS A 543 -5.33 -36.39 -0.58
C HIS A 543 -5.69 -37.35 0.57
N THR A 544 -6.78 -37.09 1.28
CA THR A 544 -7.29 -38.01 2.34
C THR A 544 -7.69 -39.34 1.74
N VAL A 545 -8.45 -39.36 0.63
CA VAL A 545 -8.88 -40.59 -0.04
C VAL A 545 -7.68 -41.39 -0.53
N ILE A 546 -6.72 -40.76 -1.22
CA ILE A 546 -5.50 -41.43 -1.68
C ILE A 546 -4.75 -42.07 -0.51
N SER A 547 -4.54 -41.32 0.58
CA SER A 547 -3.77 -41.79 1.73
C SER A 547 -4.48 -42.89 2.49
N VAL A 548 -5.78 -42.73 2.77
CA VAL A 548 -6.59 -43.75 3.45
C VAL A 548 -6.66 -45.03 2.61
N SER A 549 -6.89 -44.90 1.30
CA SER A 549 -6.90 -46.08 0.40
C SER A 549 -5.55 -46.81 0.42
N THR A 550 -4.44 -46.06 0.44
CA THR A 550 -3.11 -46.65 0.55
C THR A 550 -2.95 -47.40 1.87
N GLN A 551 -3.33 -46.83 3.03
CA GLN A 551 -3.27 -47.51 4.32
C GLN A 551 -4.11 -48.80 4.34
N VAL A 552 -5.34 -48.74 3.83
CA VAL A 552 -6.24 -49.88 3.79
C VAL A 552 -5.67 -50.99 2.88
N ILE A 553 -5.17 -50.64 1.68
CA ILE A 553 -4.60 -51.62 0.75
C ILE A 553 -3.40 -52.33 1.40
N PHE A 554 -2.50 -51.55 2.04
CA PHE A 554 -1.31 -52.14 2.68
C PHE A 554 -1.65 -53.06 3.82
N VAL A 555 -2.66 -52.73 4.66
CA VAL A 555 -2.98 -53.51 5.84
C VAL A 555 -3.87 -54.72 5.57
N PHE A 556 -4.82 -54.61 4.63
CA PHE A 556 -5.85 -55.63 4.41
C PHE A 556 -5.69 -56.43 3.12
N PHE A 557 -5.11 -55.86 2.04
CA PHE A 557 -5.01 -56.55 0.75
C PHE A 557 -3.64 -57.14 0.49
N LEU A 558 -2.57 -56.61 1.07
CA LEU A 558 -1.25 -57.21 0.97
C LEU A 558 -0.97 -58.25 2.05
N TRP A 559 -1.97 -58.55 2.87
CA TRP A 559 -1.92 -59.44 4.00
C TRP A 559 -2.92 -60.56 3.84
N ASP A 560 -2.47 -61.82 3.74
CA ASP A 560 -3.34 -63.00 3.75
C ASP A 560 -3.59 -63.44 5.21
N ASP A 561 -4.86 -63.84 5.55
CA ASP A 561 -5.25 -64.24 6.88
C ASP A 561 -4.47 -65.44 7.41
N ASP A 562 -3.86 -66.24 6.53
CA ASP A 562 -3.02 -67.37 6.88
C ASP A 562 -1.54 -66.99 7.21
N GLY A 563 -1.16 -65.72 7.18
CA GLY A 563 0.17 -65.23 7.56
C GLY A 563 1.31 -65.70 6.62
N ASN A 564 1.00 -66.26 5.47
CA ASN A 564 1.97 -66.95 4.65
C ASN A 564 2.74 -66.08 3.65
N TRP A 565 2.35 -64.84 3.46
CA TRP A 565 2.94 -64.06 2.35
C TRP A 565 4.23 -63.32 2.73
N TYR A 566 4.43 -62.98 4.00
CA TYR A 566 5.56 -62.15 4.39
C TYR A 566 6.41 -62.69 5.54
N VAL A 567 6.02 -63.81 6.16
CA VAL A 567 6.83 -64.43 7.22
C VAL A 567 7.43 -65.70 6.62
N SER A 568 8.64 -65.60 6.01
CA SER A 568 9.43 -66.80 5.85
C SER A 568 9.76 -67.34 7.25
N GLN A 569 9.05 -68.41 7.65
CA GLN A 569 9.41 -69.16 8.84
C GLN A 569 10.91 -69.44 8.72
N PRO A 570 11.72 -69.17 9.75
CA PRO A 570 13.06 -69.72 9.77
C PRO A 570 12.88 -71.22 9.65
N LYS A 571 13.39 -71.84 8.58
CA LYS A 571 13.42 -73.27 8.46
C LYS A 571 13.96 -73.81 9.77
N PRO A 572 13.21 -74.78 10.40
CA PRO A 572 13.72 -75.38 11.61
C PRO A 572 15.12 -75.87 11.27
N THR A 573 16.16 -75.30 11.88
CA THR A 573 17.49 -75.83 11.84
C THR A 573 17.40 -77.28 12.30
N HIS A 574 17.73 -78.19 11.41
CA HIS A 574 17.80 -79.59 11.77
C HIS A 574 18.54 -79.68 13.09
N GLU A 575 17.87 -80.21 14.12
CA GLU A 575 18.47 -80.62 15.33
C GLU A 575 19.58 -81.61 14.97
N HIS A 576 20.85 -81.17 15.02
CA HIS A 576 21.95 -82.05 15.06
C HIS A 576 21.94 -82.74 16.44
N THR A 577 21.25 -83.84 16.47
CA THR A 577 21.49 -84.83 17.54
C THR A 577 22.81 -85.49 17.25
N ASP A 578 23.78 -85.26 18.15
CA ASP A 578 24.94 -86.08 18.19
C ASP A 578 24.48 -87.52 18.43
N GLY A 579 25.15 -88.50 17.77
CA GLY A 579 24.85 -89.89 17.76
C GLY A 579 24.80 -90.59 19.16
N THR A 580 24.71 -89.80 20.26
CA THR A 580 24.55 -90.26 21.65
C THR A 580 23.33 -89.71 22.36
N GLY A 581 22.40 -89.02 21.70
CA GLY A 581 21.09 -88.61 22.26
C GLY A 581 21.12 -87.58 23.39
N ASN A 582 22.17 -86.84 23.58
CA ASN A 582 22.25 -85.77 24.61
C ASN A 582 22.16 -84.36 23.98
N LEU A 583 21.20 -83.56 24.47
CA LEU A 583 21.08 -82.14 24.19
C LEU A 583 22.31 -81.39 24.69
N VAL A 584 23.11 -80.85 23.81
CA VAL A 584 24.17 -79.92 24.18
C VAL A 584 23.56 -78.55 24.42
N ASN A 585 23.43 -78.21 25.72
CA ASN A 585 23.06 -76.88 26.16
C ASN A 585 24.18 -75.89 25.84
N GLY A 586 24.15 -75.29 24.65
CA GLY A 586 24.89 -74.08 24.35
C GLY A 586 24.18 -72.88 25.01
N SER A 587 24.77 -72.36 26.07
CA SER A 587 24.32 -71.10 26.68
C SER A 587 24.52 -69.94 25.71
N VAL A 588 23.48 -69.68 24.91
CA VAL A 588 23.34 -68.43 24.19
C VAL A 588 22.65 -67.45 25.14
N MET A 589 23.32 -66.35 25.43
CA MET A 589 22.82 -65.21 26.18
C MET A 589 21.45 -64.80 25.60
N GLN A 590 20.37 -65.23 26.25
CA GLN A 590 18.99 -64.79 25.95
C GLN A 590 18.78 -63.41 26.59
N THR A 591 18.91 -62.38 25.79
CA THR A 591 18.30 -61.06 26.03
C THR A 591 17.62 -60.63 24.74
N SER A 592 16.53 -61.28 24.39
CA SER A 592 15.54 -60.74 23.44
C SER A 592 14.16 -61.24 23.91
N HIS A 593 13.27 -60.31 24.26
CA HIS A 593 11.87 -60.58 24.38
C HIS A 593 11.41 -61.15 23.03
N GLN A 594 11.28 -62.49 22.93
CA GLN A 594 10.58 -63.12 21.81
C GLN A 594 9.12 -62.92 22.00
N LEU A 595 8.49 -62.10 21.14
CA LEU A 595 7.03 -61.98 21.03
C LEU A 595 6.40 -63.36 20.88
N GLU A 596 5.27 -63.60 21.57
CA GLU A 596 4.51 -64.82 21.40
C GLU A 596 4.06 -65.02 19.94
N PRO A 597 3.87 -66.23 19.43
CA PRO A 597 3.47 -66.47 18.04
C PRO A 597 2.15 -65.77 17.61
N THR A 598 1.28 -65.46 18.57
CA THR A 598 0.02 -64.74 18.38
C THR A 598 0.19 -63.21 18.28
N GLU A 599 1.28 -62.66 18.85
CA GLU A 599 1.54 -61.21 18.89
C GLU A 599 2.34 -60.72 17.66
N ARG A 600 3.05 -61.62 16.96
CA ARG A 600 3.88 -61.29 15.78
C ARG A 600 3.12 -60.65 14.63
N PRO A 601 1.93 -61.18 14.20
CA PRO A 601 1.15 -60.56 13.15
C PRO A 601 0.67 -59.14 13.49
N GLN A 602 0.30 -58.91 14.73
CA GLN A 602 -0.17 -57.62 15.23
C GLN A 602 0.94 -56.55 15.21
N ALA A 603 2.12 -56.90 15.72
CA ALA A 603 3.29 -56.01 15.70
C ALA A 603 3.73 -55.63 14.28
N LEU A 604 3.60 -56.56 13.33
CA LEU A 604 3.96 -56.31 11.93
C LEU A 604 2.94 -55.37 11.27
N LYS A 605 1.64 -55.54 11.48
CA LYS A 605 0.60 -54.63 10.98
C LYS A 605 0.78 -53.20 11.57
N HIS A 606 1.07 -53.09 12.85
CA HIS A 606 1.38 -51.84 13.52
C HIS A 606 2.55 -51.13 12.85
N TYR A 607 3.69 -51.84 12.60
CA TYR A 607 4.86 -51.29 11.97
C TYR A 607 4.57 -50.78 10.52
N ILE A 608 3.83 -51.56 9.72
CA ILE A 608 3.43 -51.20 8.37
C ILE A 608 2.62 -49.89 8.39
N VAL A 609 1.61 -49.79 9.25
CA VAL A 609 0.78 -48.58 9.41
C VAL A 609 1.65 -47.39 9.78
N PHE A 610 2.56 -47.55 10.75
CA PHE A 610 3.46 -46.47 11.17
C PHE A 610 4.37 -45.97 10.05
N VAL A 611 5.06 -46.87 9.33
CA VAL A 611 5.96 -46.52 8.25
C VAL A 611 5.19 -45.84 7.09
N VAL A 612 4.05 -46.41 6.68
CA VAL A 612 3.22 -45.79 5.63
C VAL A 612 2.74 -44.40 6.05
N ASN A 613 2.27 -44.24 7.27
CA ASN A 613 1.77 -42.98 7.82
C ASN A 613 2.85 -41.89 7.81
N VAL A 614 4.08 -42.24 8.22
CA VAL A 614 5.23 -41.32 8.24
C VAL A 614 5.56 -40.78 6.83
N PHE A 615 5.62 -41.67 5.82
CA PHE A 615 5.84 -41.24 4.43
C PHE A 615 4.67 -40.42 3.88
N GLN A 616 3.44 -40.66 4.34
CA GLN A 616 2.27 -39.87 3.97
C GLN A 616 2.35 -38.43 4.48
N TYR A 617 2.85 -38.19 5.68
CA TYR A 617 3.07 -36.82 6.17
C TYR A 617 4.11 -36.08 5.36
N ILE A 618 5.20 -36.74 4.95
CA ILE A 618 6.18 -36.16 4.06
C ILE A 618 5.56 -35.86 2.68
N ALA A 619 4.73 -36.77 2.16
CA ALA A 619 4.01 -36.58 0.90
C ALA A 619 3.09 -35.36 0.93
N LEU A 620 2.34 -35.18 2.02
CA LEU A 620 1.49 -34.00 2.22
C LEU A 620 2.33 -32.71 2.32
N ALA A 621 3.47 -32.74 3.04
CA ALA A 621 4.36 -31.59 3.16
C ALA A 621 4.92 -31.13 1.81
N VAL A 622 5.34 -32.08 0.96
CA VAL A 622 5.82 -31.80 -0.38
C VAL A 622 4.68 -31.35 -1.29
N GLY A 623 3.54 -32.03 -1.27
CA GLY A 623 2.36 -31.67 -2.07
C GLY A 623 1.89 -30.24 -1.79
N PHE A 624 1.63 -29.90 -0.53
CA PHE A 624 1.13 -28.58 -0.16
C PHE A 624 2.19 -27.47 -0.20
N SER A 625 3.45 -27.79 -0.53
CA SER A 625 4.49 -26.79 -0.81
C SER A 625 4.36 -26.14 -2.18
N VAL A 626 3.47 -26.59 -3.05
CA VAL A 626 3.18 -25.96 -4.33
C VAL A 626 2.66 -24.54 -4.07
N GLY A 627 3.35 -23.53 -4.60
CA GLY A 627 3.09 -22.14 -4.24
C GLY A 627 2.94 -21.16 -5.41
N ALA A 628 3.20 -21.60 -6.65
CA ALA A 628 3.00 -20.75 -7.82
C ALA A 628 1.51 -20.39 -7.99
N PRO A 629 1.17 -19.15 -8.44
CA PRO A 629 2.05 -18.08 -8.88
C PRO A 629 2.50 -17.10 -7.77
N HIS A 630 2.10 -17.30 -6.51
CA HIS A 630 2.28 -16.31 -5.44
C HIS A 630 3.53 -16.51 -4.61
N ARG A 631 4.05 -17.74 -4.55
CA ARG A 631 5.31 -18.10 -3.87
C ARG A 631 6.32 -18.65 -4.86
N ARG A 632 7.59 -18.59 -4.49
CA ARG A 632 8.65 -19.26 -5.24
C ARG A 632 8.52 -20.79 -5.13
N ALA A 633 9.20 -21.51 -6.03
CA ALA A 633 9.22 -22.97 -6.00
C ALA A 633 9.83 -23.50 -4.70
N LEU A 634 9.38 -24.70 -4.27
CA LEU A 634 9.89 -25.41 -3.07
C LEU A 634 11.42 -25.43 -2.98
N ILE A 635 12.09 -25.71 -4.09
CA ILE A 635 13.57 -25.81 -4.19
C ILE A 635 14.28 -24.53 -3.71
N THR A 636 13.63 -23.38 -3.76
CA THR A 636 14.21 -22.11 -3.29
C THR A 636 14.22 -21.96 -1.76
N ASN A 637 13.48 -22.81 -1.04
CA ASN A 637 13.48 -22.87 0.41
C ASN A 637 14.44 -23.95 0.89
N TYR A 638 15.72 -23.63 0.91
CA TYR A 638 16.79 -24.59 1.25
C TYR A 638 16.61 -25.23 2.63
N TYR A 639 16.08 -24.49 3.60
CA TYR A 639 15.84 -25.00 4.95
C TYR A 639 14.76 -26.10 4.95
N LEU A 640 13.64 -25.85 4.26
CA LEU A 640 12.58 -26.87 4.14
C LEU A 640 13.04 -28.08 3.35
N VAL A 641 13.76 -27.87 2.24
CA VAL A 641 14.30 -28.97 1.42
C VAL A 641 15.27 -29.82 2.21
N ALA A 642 16.24 -29.19 2.88
CA ALA A 642 17.20 -29.90 3.72
C ALA A 642 16.50 -30.68 4.84
N TYR A 643 15.49 -30.08 5.48
CA TYR A 643 14.69 -30.73 6.50
C TYR A 643 13.91 -31.94 5.96
N LEU A 644 13.22 -31.81 4.83
CA LEU A 644 12.47 -32.89 4.20
C LEU A 644 13.38 -34.04 3.75
N ILE A 645 14.57 -33.74 3.22
CA ILE A 645 15.58 -34.75 2.90
C ILE A 645 16.06 -35.44 4.17
N GLY A 646 16.43 -34.68 5.18
CA GLY A 646 16.91 -35.22 6.46
C GLY A 646 15.89 -36.15 7.12
N ILE A 647 14.63 -35.69 7.23
CA ILE A 647 13.56 -36.50 7.84
C ILE A 647 13.23 -37.73 6.97
N SER A 648 13.25 -37.60 5.64
CA SER A 648 13.07 -38.75 4.73
C SER A 648 14.15 -39.80 4.90
N LEU A 649 15.41 -39.41 5.10
CA LEU A 649 16.50 -40.33 5.39
C LEU A 649 16.30 -41.00 6.74
N VAL A 650 15.88 -40.30 7.78
CA VAL A 650 15.56 -40.87 9.09
C VAL A 650 14.42 -41.89 8.97
N CYS A 651 13.34 -41.54 8.27
CA CYS A 651 12.22 -42.44 8.04
C CYS A 651 12.61 -43.67 7.22
N THR A 652 13.46 -43.50 6.21
CA THR A 652 14.00 -44.62 5.42
C THR A 652 14.88 -45.52 6.29
N TYR A 653 15.71 -44.95 7.15
CA TYR A 653 16.53 -45.71 8.08
C TYR A 653 15.64 -46.52 9.05
N LEU A 654 14.64 -45.90 9.64
CA LEU A 654 13.63 -46.57 10.52
C LEU A 654 12.92 -47.71 9.79
N ALA A 655 12.56 -47.50 8.52
CA ALA A 655 11.89 -48.52 7.70
C ALA A 655 12.80 -49.67 7.28
N LEU A 656 14.12 -49.50 7.21
CA LEU A 656 15.08 -50.53 6.83
C LEU A 656 15.69 -51.26 8.03
N GLN A 657 15.62 -50.72 9.21
CA GLN A 657 16.20 -51.34 10.44
C GLN A 657 15.46 -52.60 10.87
N THR A 658 16.26 -53.61 11.26
CA THR A 658 15.75 -54.89 11.72
C THR A 658 15.35 -54.91 13.21
N ALA A 659 15.91 -54.00 13.99
CA ALA A 659 15.73 -53.93 15.43
C ALA A 659 14.96 -52.65 15.80
N GLY A 660 13.76 -52.76 16.31
CA GLY A 660 12.90 -51.61 16.69
C GLY A 660 13.30 -50.92 18.00
N TYR A 661 14.58 -50.96 18.38
CA TYR A 661 15.10 -50.41 19.66
C TYR A 661 14.79 -48.90 19.84
N LEU A 662 14.65 -48.17 18.76
CA LEU A 662 14.41 -46.72 18.84
C LEU A 662 12.96 -46.34 19.15
N LEU A 663 12.01 -47.23 18.82
CA LEU A 663 10.57 -47.01 18.97
C LEU A 663 9.86 -48.09 19.78
N ASP A 664 10.59 -48.91 20.51
CA ASP A 664 10.07 -50.02 21.33
C ASP A 664 9.25 -51.07 20.54
N LEU A 665 9.50 -51.15 19.21
CA LEU A 665 8.71 -51.97 18.28
C LEU A 665 9.08 -53.47 18.28
N GLY A 666 10.07 -53.90 19.07
CA GLY A 666 10.54 -55.27 19.10
C GLY A 666 11.18 -55.77 17.81
N TYR A 667 11.63 -57.02 17.76
CA TYR A 667 12.20 -57.67 16.57
C TYR A 667 11.09 -58.07 15.59
N LEU A 668 11.10 -57.47 14.39
CA LEU A 668 10.15 -57.76 13.32
C LEU A 668 10.76 -58.67 12.25
N PRO A 669 10.22 -59.85 12.02
CA PRO A 669 10.75 -60.81 11.06
C PRO A 669 10.30 -60.52 9.63
N MET A 670 10.66 -59.35 9.13
CA MET A 670 10.33 -58.88 7.75
C MET A 670 11.54 -59.03 6.86
N GLN A 671 11.35 -59.53 5.63
CA GLN A 671 12.42 -59.66 4.66
C GLN A 671 12.97 -58.29 4.18
N PRO A 672 14.25 -58.14 3.86
CA PRO A 672 14.81 -56.90 3.38
C PRO A 672 14.13 -56.37 2.09
N THR A 673 13.70 -57.29 1.22
CA THR A 673 12.97 -56.96 -0.03
C THR A 673 11.61 -56.30 0.22
N GLU A 674 10.90 -56.72 1.25
CA GLU A 674 9.57 -56.21 1.63
C GLU A 674 9.72 -54.80 2.23
N ARG A 675 10.71 -54.59 3.07
CA ARG A 675 11.04 -53.25 3.60
C ARG A 675 11.43 -52.27 2.52
N LEU A 676 12.24 -52.73 1.55
CA LEU A 676 12.62 -51.93 0.41
C LEU A 676 11.35 -51.56 -0.43
N LEU A 677 10.42 -52.50 -0.58
CA LEU A 677 9.14 -52.24 -1.29
C LEU A 677 8.33 -51.14 -0.57
N LEU A 678 8.20 -51.18 0.76
CA LEU A 678 7.53 -50.14 1.55
C LEU A 678 8.17 -48.75 1.31
N VAL A 679 9.49 -48.69 1.31
CA VAL A 679 10.22 -47.43 1.06
C VAL A 679 9.95 -46.92 -0.37
N ILE A 680 10.04 -47.80 -1.40
CA ILE A 680 9.78 -47.43 -2.80
C ILE A 680 8.35 -46.90 -2.96
N LEU A 681 7.37 -47.55 -2.36
CA LEU A 681 5.96 -47.13 -2.42
C LEU A 681 5.74 -45.82 -1.63
N GLY A 682 6.43 -45.61 -0.50
CA GLY A 682 6.43 -44.35 0.22
C GLY A 682 6.92 -43.18 -0.62
N TYR A 683 8.04 -43.32 -1.32
CA TYR A 683 8.54 -42.31 -2.28
C TYR A 683 7.62 -42.15 -3.48
N GLY A 684 7.01 -43.25 -3.96
CA GLY A 684 5.98 -43.22 -4.99
C GLY A 684 4.80 -42.35 -4.58
N GLN A 685 4.34 -42.48 -3.35
CA GLN A 685 3.25 -41.65 -2.81
C GLN A 685 3.63 -40.16 -2.70
N ILE A 686 4.87 -39.82 -2.31
CA ILE A 686 5.34 -38.45 -2.34
C ILE A 686 5.24 -37.85 -3.75
N THR A 687 5.65 -38.60 -4.76
CA THR A 687 5.58 -38.19 -6.16
C THR A 687 4.13 -38.01 -6.63
N VAL A 688 3.25 -38.96 -6.31
CA VAL A 688 1.82 -38.88 -6.66
C VAL A 688 1.16 -37.68 -5.99
N SER A 689 1.40 -37.46 -4.70
CA SER A 689 0.87 -36.32 -3.95
C SER A 689 1.28 -34.97 -4.59
N TYR A 690 2.56 -34.83 -4.96
CA TYR A 690 3.05 -33.62 -5.62
C TYR A 690 2.39 -33.40 -6.99
N ILE A 691 2.27 -34.44 -7.81
CA ILE A 691 1.63 -34.36 -9.13
C ILE A 691 0.17 -33.97 -8.99
N VAL A 692 -0.57 -34.65 -8.12
CA VAL A 692 -2.00 -34.41 -7.89
C VAL A 692 -2.26 -32.97 -7.44
N GLU A 693 -1.50 -32.49 -6.44
CA GLU A 693 -1.67 -31.10 -5.96
C GLU A 693 -1.30 -30.08 -7.04
N ASN A 694 -0.24 -30.33 -7.80
CA ASN A 694 0.13 -29.45 -8.91
C ASN A 694 -0.96 -29.41 -9.99
N LEU A 695 -1.60 -30.52 -10.31
CA LEU A 695 -2.75 -30.57 -11.23
C LEU A 695 -3.95 -29.79 -10.68
N ILE A 696 -4.28 -29.97 -9.39
CA ILE A 696 -5.36 -29.24 -8.73
C ILE A 696 -5.09 -27.73 -8.78
N MET A 697 -3.89 -27.30 -8.44
CA MET A 697 -3.56 -25.88 -8.39
C MET A 697 -3.44 -25.23 -9.77
N THR A 698 -2.87 -25.95 -10.74
CA THR A 698 -2.61 -25.39 -12.09
C THR A 698 -3.86 -25.37 -12.96
N TYR A 699 -4.67 -26.44 -12.92
CA TYR A 699 -5.80 -26.58 -13.83
C TYR A 699 -7.17 -26.41 -13.16
N LEU A 700 -7.38 -27.02 -12.00
CA LEU A 700 -8.69 -27.02 -11.36
C LEU A 700 -8.99 -25.73 -10.62
N SER A 701 -7.98 -25.15 -9.92
CA SER A 701 -8.14 -23.92 -9.14
C SER A 701 -8.61 -22.73 -10.00
N PRO A 702 -8.01 -22.41 -11.15
CA PRO A 702 -8.47 -21.31 -11.98
C PRO A 702 -9.87 -21.56 -12.57
N LEU A 703 -10.21 -22.81 -12.96
CA LEU A 703 -11.54 -23.14 -13.46
C LEU A 703 -12.64 -22.95 -12.40
N ILE A 704 -12.38 -23.35 -11.17
CA ILE A 704 -13.32 -23.18 -10.05
C ILE A 704 -13.46 -21.70 -9.71
N SER A 705 -12.34 -20.96 -9.65
CA SER A 705 -12.34 -19.52 -9.36
C SER A 705 -13.13 -18.76 -10.43
N GLU A 706 -12.92 -19.07 -11.71
CA GLU A 706 -13.66 -18.44 -12.80
C GLU A 706 -15.16 -18.76 -12.76
N ARG A 707 -15.51 -20.01 -12.39
CA ARG A 707 -16.91 -20.41 -12.21
C ARG A 707 -17.57 -19.71 -11.04
N ASP A 708 -16.88 -19.60 -9.90
CA ASP A 708 -17.38 -18.90 -8.71
C ASP A 708 -17.57 -17.41 -8.99
N ASP A 709 -16.63 -16.77 -9.65
CA ASP A 709 -16.72 -15.35 -10.09
C ASP A 709 -17.83 -15.13 -11.13
N ARG A 710 -18.24 -16.16 -11.88
CA ARG A 710 -19.41 -16.07 -12.78
C ARG A 710 -20.73 -16.24 -12.04
N LEU A 711 -20.79 -17.16 -11.07
CA LEU A 711 -22.01 -17.49 -10.31
C LEU A 711 -22.29 -16.45 -9.21
N HIS A 712 -21.26 -16.03 -8.49
CA HIS A 712 -21.32 -15.13 -7.34
C HIS A 712 -20.31 -13.98 -7.49
N PRO A 713 -20.43 -13.13 -8.54
CA PRO A 713 -19.50 -12.05 -8.72
C PRO A 713 -19.59 -11.06 -7.54
N PRO A 714 -18.47 -10.55 -7.03
CA PRO A 714 -18.50 -9.44 -6.10
C PRO A 714 -19.31 -8.27 -6.67
N GLU A 715 -19.98 -7.50 -5.82
CA GLU A 715 -20.87 -6.44 -6.26
C GLU A 715 -20.17 -5.44 -7.19
N PHE A 716 -18.92 -5.09 -6.89
CA PHE A 716 -18.13 -4.20 -7.76
C PHE A 716 -17.90 -4.79 -9.16
N THR A 717 -17.69 -6.12 -9.29
CA THR A 717 -17.52 -6.79 -10.58
C THR A 717 -18.81 -6.80 -11.37
N ARG A 718 -19.93 -7.03 -10.71
CA ARG A 718 -21.27 -6.97 -11.32
C ARG A 718 -21.59 -5.56 -11.82
N LEU A 719 -21.39 -4.56 -10.97
CA LEU A 719 -21.61 -3.16 -11.33
C LEU A 719 -20.66 -2.70 -12.45
N TYR A 720 -19.41 -3.12 -12.41
CA TYR A 720 -18.43 -2.78 -13.46
C TYR A 720 -18.87 -3.33 -14.82
N ARG A 721 -19.34 -4.59 -14.89
CA ARG A 721 -19.88 -5.21 -16.12
C ARG A 721 -21.17 -4.53 -16.57
N GLU A 722 -22.08 -4.19 -15.64
CA GLU A 722 -23.32 -3.48 -15.93
C GLU A 722 -23.05 -2.10 -16.52
N LEU A 723 -22.06 -1.37 -16.02
CA LEU A 723 -21.68 -0.04 -16.49
C LEU A 723 -20.82 -0.06 -17.78
N GLN A 724 -20.33 -1.23 -18.18
CA GLN A 724 -19.56 -1.37 -19.39
C GLN A 724 -20.47 -1.23 -20.60
N GLY A 725 -20.28 -0.16 -21.39
CA GLY A 725 -21.13 0.15 -22.55
C GLY A 725 -22.42 0.92 -22.24
N GLN A 726 -22.69 1.28 -20.98
CA GLN A 726 -23.81 2.19 -20.64
C GLN A 726 -23.38 3.64 -20.77
N ASP A 727 -24.24 4.46 -21.35
CA ASP A 727 -24.07 5.91 -21.34
C ASP A 727 -24.30 6.43 -19.90
N PRO A 728 -23.35 7.19 -19.33
CA PRO A 728 -23.51 7.81 -18.03
C PRO A 728 -24.77 8.67 -17.86
N SER A 729 -25.24 9.32 -18.92
CA SER A 729 -26.48 10.09 -18.93
C SER A 729 -27.72 9.26 -18.59
N SER A 730 -27.67 7.94 -18.77
CA SER A 730 -28.80 7.04 -18.50
C SER A 730 -29.06 6.81 -17.01
N TRP A 731 -28.05 6.93 -16.16
CA TRP A 731 -28.15 6.65 -14.72
C TRP A 731 -27.74 7.83 -13.82
N LEU A 732 -27.06 8.85 -14.36
CA LEU A 732 -26.83 10.12 -13.66
C LEU A 732 -28.13 10.96 -13.65
N PRO A 733 -28.35 11.82 -12.64
CA PRO A 733 -29.52 12.67 -12.57
C PRO A 733 -29.62 13.57 -13.81
N LYS A 734 -30.83 13.75 -14.32
CA LYS A 734 -31.08 14.69 -15.40
C LYS A 734 -30.82 16.11 -14.87
N GLN A 735 -29.95 16.83 -15.54
CA GLN A 735 -29.75 18.26 -15.26
C GLN A 735 -30.99 19.04 -15.70
N GLN A 736 -31.54 19.87 -14.81
CA GLN A 736 -32.55 20.87 -15.21
C GLN A 736 -31.80 21.90 -16.07
N ARG A 737 -32.24 22.05 -17.35
CA ARG A 737 -31.74 23.13 -18.21
C ARG A 737 -32.09 24.45 -17.53
N ARG A 738 -31.10 25.27 -17.20
CA ARG A 738 -31.34 26.70 -16.97
C ARG A 738 -31.75 27.29 -18.33
N SER A 739 -32.98 27.75 -18.44
CA SER A 739 -33.38 28.66 -19.50
C SER A 739 -32.67 30.00 -19.26
N GLU A 740 -31.82 30.44 -20.18
CA GLU A 740 -31.14 31.75 -20.16
C GLU A 740 -32.11 32.93 -20.30
N ASP A 741 -33.43 32.69 -20.23
CA ASP A 741 -34.47 33.70 -20.54
C ASP A 741 -35.12 34.39 -19.32
N ASP A 742 -34.60 34.21 -18.08
CA ASP A 742 -35.26 34.80 -16.90
C ASP A 742 -34.46 35.92 -16.20
N ASP A 743 -33.69 36.70 -16.95
CA ASP A 743 -32.97 37.86 -16.39
C ASP A 743 -33.73 39.20 -16.55
N SER A 744 -35.09 39.16 -16.58
CA SER A 744 -35.90 40.37 -16.62
C SER A 744 -37.15 40.28 -15.76
N SER A 745 -37.02 40.12 -14.43
CA SER A 745 -38.08 40.57 -13.51
C SER A 745 -37.57 40.68 -12.07
N PRO A 746 -37.89 41.75 -11.34
CA PRO A 746 -37.42 41.99 -9.98
C PRO A 746 -38.12 41.06 -8.95
N PRO A 747 -37.45 40.75 -7.81
CA PRO A 747 -37.93 39.77 -6.87
C PRO A 747 -39.17 40.27 -6.14
N ARG A 748 -40.27 39.52 -6.24
CA ARG A 748 -41.43 39.69 -5.36
C ARG A 748 -41.14 39.14 -3.98
N SER A 749 -41.18 40.01 -2.99
CA SER A 749 -41.22 39.69 -1.56
C SER A 749 -42.41 38.76 -1.25
N ASN A 750 -42.18 37.59 -0.71
CA ASN A 750 -43.17 36.82 0.00
C ASN A 750 -42.67 36.37 1.37
N SER A 751 -43.44 36.80 2.33
CA SER A 751 -43.34 36.61 3.77
C SER A 751 -43.43 35.14 4.21
N SER A 752 -42.61 34.85 5.19
CA SER A 752 -42.80 33.94 6.35
C SER A 752 -43.81 32.78 6.23
N LYS A 753 -43.27 31.55 6.19
CA LYS A 753 -43.79 30.42 6.97
C LYS A 753 -42.62 29.62 7.55
N GLN A 754 -42.55 29.66 8.87
CA GLN A 754 -41.75 28.76 9.69
C GLN A 754 -42.36 27.36 9.56
N ASP A 755 -41.61 26.41 8.97
CA ASP A 755 -41.86 24.97 9.14
C ASP A 755 -40.82 24.38 10.06
N GLN A 756 -41.35 23.90 11.19
CA GLN A 756 -40.64 23.21 12.26
C GLN A 756 -40.10 21.88 11.77
N CYS A 757 -38.83 21.67 11.96
CA CYS A 757 -38.20 20.35 11.84
C CYS A 757 -38.68 19.39 12.94
N PRO A 758 -39.03 18.15 12.59
CA PRO A 758 -39.27 17.11 13.62
C PRO A 758 -37.96 16.62 14.25
N PRO A 759 -38.03 16.22 15.53
CA PRO A 759 -36.81 15.85 16.28
C PRO A 759 -36.19 14.53 15.79
N VAL A 760 -34.87 14.55 15.64
CA VAL A 760 -34.01 13.39 15.34
C VAL A 760 -34.10 12.40 16.51
N ARG A 761 -34.58 11.20 16.28
CA ARG A 761 -34.44 10.06 17.22
C ARG A 761 -32.97 9.60 17.26
N PRO A 762 -32.41 9.35 18.44
CA PRO A 762 -31.06 8.77 18.52
C PRO A 762 -31.09 7.30 18.07
N SER A 763 -30.21 6.95 17.14
CA SER A 763 -30.00 5.57 16.73
C SER A 763 -29.39 4.75 17.86
N ILE A 764 -30.02 3.66 18.17
CA ILE A 764 -29.65 2.65 19.13
C ILE A 764 -28.31 2.04 18.69
N ILE A 765 -27.30 2.24 19.53
CA ILE A 765 -26.03 1.51 19.46
C ILE A 765 -26.34 0.09 19.94
N ASN A 766 -26.41 -0.86 19.03
CA ASN A 766 -26.43 -2.28 19.36
C ASN A 766 -25.04 -2.69 19.88
N THR A 767 -24.99 -2.89 21.17
CA THR A 767 -23.95 -3.63 21.89
C THR A 767 -23.79 -5.02 21.29
N ILE A 768 -22.63 -5.29 20.76
CA ILE A 768 -22.20 -6.64 20.36
C ILE A 768 -21.77 -7.39 21.63
N ASP A 769 -22.50 -8.45 21.91
CA ASP A 769 -22.26 -9.40 23.00
C ASP A 769 -20.83 -9.97 22.99
N PRO A 770 -20.18 -10.13 24.16
CA PRO A 770 -18.90 -10.81 24.28
C PRO A 770 -19.14 -12.29 24.56
N CYS A 771 -19.22 -13.11 23.52
CA CYS A 771 -19.21 -14.57 23.64
C CYS A 771 -18.13 -15.17 22.75
N LEU A 772 -16.88 -15.13 23.24
CA LEU A 772 -15.79 -16.04 22.83
C LEU A 772 -14.62 -15.95 23.85
N SER A 773 -14.93 -16.31 25.09
CA SER A 773 -13.94 -16.74 26.08
C SER A 773 -14.49 -17.98 26.80
N ARG A 774 -14.26 -19.14 26.17
CA ARG A 774 -14.04 -20.45 26.83
C ARG A 774 -13.42 -21.41 25.83
#